data_cbb95c746a0c5ebe7c4c3f558571f7a8
#
_entry.id   cbb95c746a0c5ebe7c4c3f558571f7a8
#
_cell.length_a   1.000
_cell.length_b   1.000
_cell.length_c   1.000
_cell.angle_alpha   90.00
_cell.angle_beta   90.00
_cell.angle_gamma   90.00
#
_symmetry.space_group_name_H-M   'P 1'
#
loop_
_entity.id
_entity.type
_entity.pdbx_description
1 polymer ?
#
loop_
_entity_poly.entity_id
_entity_poly.type
_entity_poly.pdbx_seq_one_letter_code
_entity_poly.pdbx_strand_id
1 'polypeptide(L)'
;MGKKKKEKNTEMRIEIIRLFYVNKEKGWISGLARIIGKKKDPEIKIAGNISDPAEGDLYDVSGYYEDNIYGHQFQITKSESAMKDPIITDEAIRDAIDELLPDNRDWAYLLLTGFVKGIGPKMTYKIVKNLGNKLDLVLSGWDEDRLDFLNETTRYRFVDSVNEFRCYRKLCGFFKGFITPNRAIKIYDHYATEVEKNTESPCFTGLDKIKENPYVLIAEIDGIGFNSLDDIVRKLDLPNYEELRFPAAILEAMRQTNAAGHCYCTETELLSVLEQFLQVKVDQDRFETTLLQLIDKNLVVVVESKIYLKKIYSAETESASFINEHNHSMQTLSSLAVDRVLNSLHLPFELDPSQKRAVHVVNSNELSIITGGPGTGKSTIIKAIIQCWLKNNKEDTLRLLAPTGRASKRLAEATDHEASTIHRYMYHKAVDDYGQKDTLLYIIDEVSMVDVNLLYSFFKVVSKSGKCKIVLVGDKDQLPSIGPGRVLSDLLHKIPTAELTKQHRSEGDIAWNASMINNGCKFSDLVFGEKTQFVPCDKGEILSKCIETYKEEVKAHGIQNVCILTARRKEDKEDRQHTSMTINKLLHPDFIKEPEVKNKIQVGDRVMQRCNNYNLKVFNGDLGIVSNITPKSIIVKMDDGRIIEYTPAYQDELVMAYAMTIHKSQGSEFDVCIIPMNYSDYIMLQRNLLYTAVTRAKQKVILIGDKKAFAQAIRENKEINRHTRLKSLVD
;
A
#
# COMPACT_ATOMS: atom_id res chain seq x y z
N MET A 1 -71.34 19.08 -2.26
CA MET A 1 -71.15 17.90 -1.43
C MET A 1 -70.68 16.77 -2.34
N GLY A 2 -69.39 16.60 -2.49
CA GLY A 2 -68.76 15.53 -3.29
C GLY A 2 -68.53 14.33 -2.42
N LYS A 3 -69.02 13.16 -2.81
CA LYS A 3 -68.78 11.87 -2.15
C LYS A 3 -67.29 11.55 -2.17
N LYS A 4 -66.61 11.61 -1.02
CA LYS A 4 -65.24 11.04 -0.85
C LYS A 4 -65.30 9.53 -1.18
N LYS A 5 -64.59 9.11 -2.24
CA LYS A 5 -64.29 7.70 -2.46
C LYS A 5 -63.50 7.20 -1.24
N LYS A 6 -64.03 6.28 -0.49
CA LYS A 6 -63.29 5.51 0.53
C LYS A 6 -62.26 4.66 -0.24
N GLU A 7 -61.00 5.04 -0.20
CA GLU A 7 -59.93 4.17 -0.66
C GLU A 7 -59.82 2.95 0.24
N LYS A 8 -59.45 1.79 -0.36
CA LYS A 8 -59.34 0.51 0.37
C LYS A 8 -58.27 0.61 1.44
N ASN A 9 -58.57 0.15 2.65
CA ASN A 9 -57.59 -0.04 3.70
C ASN A 9 -56.47 -0.93 3.18
N THR A 10 -55.24 -0.43 3.22
CA THR A 10 -54.05 -1.13 2.75
C THR A 10 -53.20 -1.48 3.95
N GLU A 11 -52.71 -2.75 4.00
CA GLU A 11 -51.80 -3.21 5.03
C GLU A 11 -50.38 -3.26 4.42
N MET A 12 -49.41 -2.79 5.17
CA MET A 12 -47.99 -2.82 4.75
C MET A 12 -47.06 -2.79 5.95
N ARG A 13 -45.85 -3.31 5.75
CA ARG A 13 -44.76 -3.16 6.71
C ARG A 13 -43.92 -1.94 6.33
N ILE A 14 -43.65 -1.09 7.31
CA ILE A 14 -42.87 0.13 7.12
C ILE A 14 -41.70 0.20 8.12
N GLU A 15 -40.59 0.81 7.71
CA GLU A 15 -39.49 1.25 8.56
C GLU A 15 -39.55 2.77 8.68
N ILE A 16 -39.52 3.31 9.89
CA ILE A 16 -39.48 4.76 10.10
C ILE A 16 -38.09 5.29 9.75
N ILE A 17 -37.99 6.12 8.69
CA ILE A 17 -36.72 6.72 8.29
C ILE A 17 -36.47 8.01 9.08
N ARG A 18 -37.52 8.85 9.19
CA ARG A 18 -37.43 10.16 9.84
C ARG A 18 -38.74 10.62 10.40
N LEU A 19 -38.70 11.12 11.63
CA LEU A 19 -39.86 11.73 12.30
C LEU A 19 -39.81 13.25 12.16
N PHE A 20 -40.87 13.83 11.58
CA PHE A 20 -41.02 15.29 11.44
C PHE A 20 -41.71 15.90 12.65
N TYR A 21 -42.69 15.17 13.23
CA TYR A 21 -43.46 15.61 14.36
C TYR A 21 -43.90 14.41 15.20
N VAL A 22 -43.81 14.55 16.53
CA VAL A 22 -44.24 13.52 17.49
C VAL A 22 -45.01 14.19 18.62
N ASN A 23 -46.27 13.81 18.81
CA ASN A 23 -47.05 14.16 20.00
C ASN A 23 -47.16 12.95 20.92
N LYS A 24 -46.34 12.96 21.98
CA LYS A 24 -46.22 11.84 22.91
C LYS A 24 -47.52 11.59 23.73
N GLU A 25 -48.27 12.65 24.00
CA GLU A 25 -49.52 12.51 24.81
C GLU A 25 -50.67 11.87 24.00
N LYS A 26 -50.71 12.08 22.67
CA LYS A 26 -51.75 11.53 21.80
C LYS A 26 -51.25 10.35 20.95
N GLY A 27 -50.00 9.99 21.06
CA GLY A 27 -49.37 8.95 20.22
C GLY A 27 -49.35 9.22 18.73
N TRP A 28 -49.57 10.49 18.31
CA TRP A 28 -49.69 10.87 16.90
C TRP A 28 -48.37 11.34 16.32
N ILE A 29 -48.03 10.83 15.14
CA ILE A 29 -46.78 11.16 14.43
C ILE A 29 -47.05 11.68 13.01
N SER A 30 -46.04 12.38 12.48
CA SER A 30 -45.85 12.60 11.05
C SER A 30 -44.39 12.40 10.70
N GLY A 31 -44.11 11.70 9.59
CA GLY A 31 -42.74 11.33 9.24
C GLY A 31 -42.59 10.80 7.81
N LEU A 32 -41.39 10.29 7.54
CA LEU A 32 -41.01 9.56 6.33
C LEU A 32 -40.76 8.11 6.71
N ALA A 33 -41.32 7.17 5.96
CA ALA A 33 -41.11 5.74 6.16
C ALA A 33 -40.85 5.04 4.83
N ARG A 34 -40.17 3.92 4.89
CA ARG A 34 -39.87 3.02 3.77
C ARG A 34 -40.78 1.81 3.84
N ILE A 35 -41.42 1.45 2.71
CA ILE A 35 -42.23 0.22 2.62
C ILE A 35 -41.29 -0.96 2.45
N ILE A 36 -41.33 -1.95 3.34
CA ILE A 36 -40.46 -3.12 3.31
C ILE A 36 -41.10 -4.24 2.50
N GLY A 37 -40.31 -4.91 1.65
CA GLY A 37 -40.71 -6.10 0.87
C GLY A 37 -41.25 -5.81 -0.53
N LYS A 38 -41.14 -4.59 -1.06
CA LYS A 38 -41.43 -4.29 -2.47
C LYS A 38 -40.13 -4.04 -3.27
N LYS A 39 -40.15 -4.43 -4.56
CA LYS A 39 -38.98 -4.46 -5.48
C LYS A 39 -38.12 -3.15 -5.59
N LYS A 40 -38.41 -2.09 -4.83
CA LYS A 40 -37.60 -0.85 -4.68
C LYS A 40 -37.84 -0.13 -3.34
N ASP A 41 -38.39 -0.82 -2.33
CA ASP A 41 -38.68 -0.26 -0.99
C ASP A 41 -38.99 1.27 -1.02
N PRO A 42 -40.12 1.68 -1.63
CA PRO A 42 -40.42 3.08 -1.88
C PRO A 42 -40.62 3.85 -0.56
N GLU A 43 -40.12 5.07 -0.51
CA GLU A 43 -40.33 5.97 0.62
C GLU A 43 -41.68 6.66 0.50
N ILE A 44 -42.41 6.69 1.61
CA ILE A 44 -43.72 7.31 1.72
C ILE A 44 -43.80 8.28 2.91
N LYS A 45 -44.57 9.36 2.76
CA LYS A 45 -44.94 10.17 3.91
C LYS A 45 -46.02 9.46 4.70
N ILE A 46 -45.86 9.44 6.01
CA ILE A 46 -46.79 8.80 6.94
C ILE A 46 -47.34 9.80 7.95
N ALA A 47 -48.56 9.62 8.37
CA ALA A 47 -49.18 10.34 9.50
C ALA A 47 -50.18 9.43 10.21
N GLY A 48 -50.29 9.49 11.55
CA GLY A 48 -51.22 8.73 12.32
C GLY A 48 -50.71 8.32 13.68
N ASN A 49 -51.40 7.37 14.33
CA ASN A 49 -51.07 6.95 15.68
C ASN A 49 -50.09 5.77 15.66
N ILE A 50 -48.89 5.98 16.25
CA ILE A 50 -47.91 4.96 16.54
C ILE A 50 -47.45 5.17 17.99
N SER A 51 -47.44 4.12 18.78
CA SER A 51 -47.01 4.17 20.18
C SER A 51 -45.47 4.17 20.23
N ASP A 52 -44.89 5.17 20.90
CA ASP A 52 -43.46 5.34 21.17
C ASP A 52 -42.52 5.05 19.99
N PRO A 53 -42.69 5.79 18.88
CA PRO A 53 -41.92 5.56 17.65
C PRO A 53 -40.51 6.10 17.74
N ALA A 54 -39.51 5.35 17.22
CA ALA A 54 -38.16 5.80 16.98
C ALA A 54 -37.73 5.61 15.52
N GLU A 55 -36.81 6.43 15.04
CA GLU A 55 -36.20 6.26 13.71
C GLU A 55 -35.51 4.90 13.62
N GLY A 56 -35.75 4.16 12.54
CA GLY A 56 -35.29 2.79 12.33
C GLY A 56 -36.22 1.71 12.88
N ASP A 57 -37.33 2.03 13.53
CA ASP A 57 -38.30 1.04 13.97
C ASP A 57 -39.19 0.52 12.86
N LEU A 58 -39.55 -0.75 12.95
CA LEU A 58 -40.44 -1.45 12.03
C LEU A 58 -41.84 -1.56 12.61
N TYR A 59 -42.85 -1.23 11.78
CA TYR A 59 -44.26 -1.35 12.12
C TYR A 59 -45.04 -2.04 11.01
N ASP A 60 -45.93 -2.95 11.37
CA ASP A 60 -47.02 -3.41 10.51
C ASP A 60 -48.17 -2.40 10.65
N VAL A 61 -48.49 -1.70 9.59
CA VAL A 61 -49.50 -0.61 9.60
C VAL A 61 -50.64 -0.90 8.66
N SER A 62 -51.82 -0.51 9.08
CA SER A 62 -53.02 -0.50 8.24
C SER A 62 -53.52 0.94 8.10
N GLY A 63 -53.96 1.31 6.92
CA GLY A 63 -54.39 2.69 6.64
C GLY A 63 -54.81 2.93 5.20
N TYR A 64 -54.89 4.20 4.82
CA TYR A 64 -55.27 4.62 3.47
C TYR A 64 -54.44 5.82 3.02
N TYR A 65 -54.30 6.00 1.71
CA TYR A 65 -53.66 7.17 1.16
C TYR A 65 -54.63 8.35 1.11
N GLU A 66 -54.15 9.54 1.47
CA GLU A 66 -54.92 10.77 1.44
C GLU A 66 -54.07 11.92 0.87
N ASP A 67 -54.68 12.72 -0.02
CA ASP A 67 -54.11 13.97 -0.49
C ASP A 67 -54.57 15.11 0.40
N ASN A 68 -53.67 15.81 1.03
CA ASN A 68 -53.95 16.96 1.86
C ASN A 68 -52.98 18.13 1.56
N ILE A 69 -53.02 19.18 2.37
CA ILE A 69 -52.18 20.39 2.19
C ILE A 69 -50.68 20.12 2.29
N TYR A 70 -50.26 18.94 2.85
CA TYR A 70 -48.89 18.51 2.97
C TYR A 70 -48.47 17.50 1.87
N GLY A 71 -49.36 17.25 0.89
CA GLY A 71 -49.17 16.35 -0.25
C GLY A 71 -49.75 14.95 -0.05
N HIS A 72 -49.35 14.01 -0.89
CA HIS A 72 -49.75 12.61 -0.83
C HIS A 72 -49.10 11.90 0.36
N GLN A 73 -49.91 11.37 1.30
CA GLN A 73 -49.42 10.70 2.49
C GLN A 73 -50.29 9.50 2.88
N PHE A 74 -49.69 8.54 3.58
CA PHE A 74 -50.38 7.37 4.13
C PHE A 74 -50.88 7.66 5.56
N GLN A 75 -52.17 7.62 5.75
CA GLN A 75 -52.82 7.79 7.06
C GLN A 75 -52.89 6.46 7.76
N ILE A 76 -52.19 6.34 8.86
CA ILE A 76 -52.15 5.15 9.69
C ILE A 76 -53.36 5.11 10.63
N THR A 77 -54.17 4.08 10.49
CA THR A 77 -55.38 3.86 11.33
C THR A 77 -55.12 2.80 12.42
N LYS A 78 -54.21 1.88 12.15
CA LYS A 78 -53.76 0.85 13.12
C LYS A 78 -52.26 0.64 12.91
N SER A 79 -51.52 0.45 14.00
CA SER A 79 -50.10 0.11 13.98
C SER A 79 -49.81 -0.96 15.02
N GLU A 80 -49.01 -1.94 14.66
CA GLU A 80 -48.43 -2.94 15.56
C GLU A 80 -46.92 -2.89 15.37
N SER A 81 -46.16 -2.85 16.49
CA SER A 81 -44.70 -2.91 16.41
C SER A 81 -44.31 -4.26 15.81
N ALA A 82 -43.74 -4.27 14.65
CA ALA A 82 -43.11 -5.43 14.09
C ALA A 82 -41.77 -5.57 14.83
N MET A 83 -41.67 -6.51 15.77
CA MET A 83 -40.38 -6.78 16.41
C MET A 83 -39.32 -6.93 15.32
N LYS A 84 -38.24 -6.13 15.40
CA LYS A 84 -37.00 -6.45 14.67
C LYS A 84 -36.69 -7.90 15.03
N ASP A 85 -36.40 -8.73 14.02
CA ASP A 85 -35.68 -9.98 14.30
C ASP A 85 -34.57 -9.62 15.28
N PRO A 86 -34.41 -10.34 16.39
CA PRO A 86 -33.41 -10.00 17.40
C PRO A 86 -32.13 -9.71 16.70
N ILE A 87 -31.46 -8.59 17.03
CA ILE A 87 -30.16 -8.24 16.46
C ILE A 87 -29.23 -9.39 16.86
N ILE A 88 -29.05 -10.33 15.96
CA ILE A 88 -28.16 -11.47 16.16
C ILE A 88 -26.76 -10.88 16.09
N THR A 89 -26.14 -10.68 17.26
CA THR A 89 -24.77 -10.20 17.36
C THR A 89 -23.82 -11.26 16.82
N ASP A 90 -22.67 -10.83 16.34
CA ASP A 90 -21.62 -11.76 15.91
C ASP A 90 -21.17 -12.72 17.02
N GLU A 91 -21.29 -12.29 18.27
CA GLU A 91 -21.03 -13.10 19.47
C GLU A 91 -22.09 -14.19 19.65
N ALA A 92 -23.37 -13.84 19.57
CA ALA A 92 -24.46 -14.81 19.65
C ALA A 92 -24.42 -15.87 18.53
N ILE A 93 -23.86 -15.53 17.36
CA ILE A 93 -23.67 -16.50 16.28
C ILE A 93 -22.56 -17.49 16.64
N ARG A 94 -21.46 -17.02 17.24
CA ARG A 94 -20.33 -17.88 17.65
C ARG A 94 -20.73 -18.79 18.80
N ASP A 95 -21.46 -18.27 19.78
CA ASP A 95 -22.01 -19.07 20.88
C ASP A 95 -22.91 -20.19 20.34
N ALA A 96 -23.81 -19.88 19.39
CA ALA A 96 -24.63 -20.86 18.74
C ALA A 96 -23.84 -21.91 17.93
N ILE A 97 -22.74 -21.53 17.30
CA ILE A 97 -21.86 -22.44 16.59
C ILE A 97 -21.16 -23.38 17.57
N ASP A 98 -20.62 -22.86 18.65
CA ASP A 98 -19.92 -23.65 19.66
C ASP A 98 -20.88 -24.61 20.42
N GLU A 99 -22.15 -24.20 20.62
CA GLU A 99 -23.17 -25.01 21.27
C GLU A 99 -23.78 -26.10 20.35
N LEU A 100 -24.14 -25.72 19.12
CA LEU A 100 -24.89 -26.60 18.20
C LEU A 100 -23.98 -27.49 17.32
N LEU A 101 -22.71 -27.16 17.18
CA LEU A 101 -21.77 -27.83 16.30
C LEU A 101 -20.42 -28.17 16.99
N PRO A 102 -20.42 -28.90 18.13
CA PRO A 102 -19.19 -29.16 18.88
C PRO A 102 -18.10 -29.86 18.05
N ASP A 103 -18.49 -30.74 17.12
CA ASP A 103 -17.58 -31.54 16.31
C ASP A 103 -17.27 -30.89 14.93
N ASN A 104 -18.16 -30.02 14.42
CA ASN A 104 -18.15 -29.51 13.05
C ASN A 104 -18.11 -27.99 12.94
N ARG A 105 -17.76 -27.32 14.04
CA ARG A 105 -17.68 -25.84 14.12
C ARG A 105 -16.76 -25.21 13.09
N ASP A 106 -15.70 -25.91 12.66
CA ASP A 106 -14.73 -25.40 11.69
C ASP A 106 -15.39 -24.99 10.36
N TRP A 107 -16.43 -25.71 9.93
CA TRP A 107 -17.21 -25.39 8.75
C TRP A 107 -18.04 -24.12 8.91
N ALA A 108 -18.71 -23.98 10.04
CA ALA A 108 -19.50 -22.79 10.33
C ALA A 108 -18.60 -21.55 10.43
N TYR A 109 -17.43 -21.69 11.01
CA TYR A 109 -16.44 -20.61 11.06
C TYR A 109 -15.86 -20.27 9.68
N LEU A 110 -15.71 -21.23 8.77
CA LEU A 110 -15.34 -20.95 7.38
C LEU A 110 -16.39 -20.04 6.71
N LEU A 111 -17.68 -20.28 6.94
CA LEU A 111 -18.77 -19.45 6.40
C LEU A 111 -18.72 -18.02 6.94
N LEU A 112 -18.36 -17.83 8.22
CA LEU A 112 -18.26 -16.51 8.83
C LEU A 112 -17.12 -15.68 8.28
N THR A 113 -16.06 -16.29 7.76
CA THR A 113 -14.90 -15.55 7.22
C THR A 113 -15.22 -14.78 5.95
N GLY A 114 -16.29 -15.14 5.23
CA GLY A 114 -16.67 -14.53 3.95
C GLY A 114 -16.03 -15.19 2.72
N PHE A 115 -15.48 -16.38 2.82
CA PHE A 115 -15.08 -17.20 1.68
C PHE A 115 -16.23 -17.44 0.72
N VAL A 116 -17.42 -17.70 1.25
CA VAL A 116 -18.61 -17.98 0.44
C VAL A 116 -19.37 -16.69 0.14
N LYS A 117 -19.30 -16.23 -1.09
CA LYS A 117 -19.98 -14.99 -1.53
C LYS A 117 -21.51 -15.12 -1.38
N GLY A 118 -22.11 -14.18 -0.66
CA GLY A 118 -23.57 -14.14 -0.41
C GLY A 118 -24.01 -14.84 0.87
N ILE A 119 -23.09 -15.46 1.61
CA ILE A 119 -23.35 -15.99 2.94
C ILE A 119 -22.64 -15.10 3.96
N GLY A 120 -23.41 -14.27 4.62
CA GLY A 120 -22.95 -13.43 5.73
C GLY A 120 -23.37 -14.01 7.09
N PRO A 121 -23.05 -13.30 8.20
CA PRO A 121 -23.28 -13.79 9.56
C PRO A 121 -24.72 -14.30 9.82
N LYS A 122 -25.73 -13.54 9.40
CA LYS A 122 -27.16 -13.93 9.57
C LYS A 122 -27.51 -15.22 8.82
N MET A 123 -26.97 -15.38 7.60
CA MET A 123 -27.20 -16.60 6.82
C MET A 123 -26.48 -17.79 7.42
N THR A 124 -25.24 -17.59 7.90
CA THR A 124 -24.48 -18.62 8.64
C THR A 124 -25.25 -19.09 9.86
N TYR A 125 -25.79 -18.18 10.67
CA TYR A 125 -26.64 -18.52 11.81
C TYR A 125 -27.85 -19.39 11.39
N LYS A 126 -28.55 -19.00 10.31
CA LYS A 126 -29.68 -19.74 9.77
C LYS A 126 -29.27 -21.14 9.30
N ILE A 127 -28.12 -21.28 8.64
CA ILE A 127 -27.57 -22.57 8.22
C ILE A 127 -27.24 -23.45 9.41
N VAL A 128 -26.54 -22.93 10.42
CA VAL A 128 -26.17 -23.64 11.64
C VAL A 128 -27.41 -24.13 12.39
N LYS A 129 -28.40 -23.26 12.55
CA LYS A 129 -29.66 -23.59 13.26
C LYS A 129 -30.50 -24.64 12.55
N ASN A 130 -30.53 -24.65 11.22
CA ASN A 130 -31.34 -25.61 10.45
C ASN A 130 -30.63 -26.95 10.23
N LEU A 131 -29.32 -26.95 10.08
CA LEU A 131 -28.55 -28.17 9.74
C LEU A 131 -27.95 -28.84 10.99
N GLY A 132 -27.48 -28.06 11.97
CA GLY A 132 -26.80 -28.59 13.15
C GLY A 132 -25.69 -29.57 12.76
N ASN A 133 -25.57 -30.69 13.47
CA ASN A 133 -24.56 -31.72 13.20
C ASN A 133 -24.71 -32.43 11.83
N LYS A 134 -25.74 -32.09 11.05
CA LYS A 134 -25.92 -32.62 9.68
C LYS A 134 -25.22 -31.78 8.63
N LEU A 135 -24.59 -30.69 9.04
CA LEU A 135 -23.84 -29.80 8.12
C LEU A 135 -22.79 -30.58 7.32
N ASP A 136 -22.06 -31.51 7.94
CA ASP A 136 -21.07 -32.35 7.25
C ASP A 136 -21.67 -33.25 6.17
N LEU A 137 -22.85 -33.79 6.41
CA LEU A 137 -23.51 -34.64 5.41
C LEU A 137 -23.91 -33.85 4.18
N VAL A 138 -24.39 -32.62 4.38
CA VAL A 138 -24.73 -31.72 3.28
C VAL A 138 -23.47 -31.30 2.50
N LEU A 139 -22.38 -31.01 3.20
CA LEU A 139 -21.11 -30.56 2.61
C LEU A 139 -20.32 -31.70 1.94
N SER A 140 -20.62 -32.95 2.30
CA SER A 140 -20.09 -34.14 1.59
C SER A 140 -20.93 -34.57 0.38
N GLY A 141 -21.97 -33.81 0.05
CA GLY A 141 -22.82 -34.07 -1.12
C GLY A 141 -23.89 -35.18 -0.90
N TRP A 142 -24.12 -35.62 0.32
CA TRP A 142 -25.02 -36.77 0.62
C TRP A 142 -26.47 -36.38 0.86
N ASP A 143 -26.80 -35.09 1.06
CA ASP A 143 -28.16 -34.65 1.44
C ASP A 143 -28.42 -33.18 1.04
N GLU A 144 -28.30 -32.87 -0.24
CA GLU A 144 -28.49 -31.49 -0.76
C GLU A 144 -29.93 -30.99 -0.61
N ASP A 145 -30.92 -31.86 -0.51
CA ASP A 145 -32.34 -31.50 -0.35
C ASP A 145 -32.60 -30.74 0.96
N ARG A 146 -31.71 -30.85 1.95
CA ARG A 146 -31.81 -30.08 3.19
C ARG A 146 -31.47 -28.60 3.07
N LEU A 147 -31.00 -28.17 1.92
CA LEU A 147 -30.72 -26.77 1.63
C LEU A 147 -31.91 -26.03 0.99
N ASP A 148 -33.09 -26.60 0.94
CA ASP A 148 -34.29 -26.02 0.33
C ASP A 148 -34.74 -24.69 0.95
N PHE A 149 -34.25 -24.36 2.15
CA PHE A 149 -34.46 -23.06 2.77
C PHE A 149 -33.55 -21.94 2.17
N LEU A 150 -32.59 -22.31 1.33
CA LEU A 150 -31.76 -21.39 0.53
C LEU A 150 -32.36 -21.27 -0.87
N ASN A 151 -32.26 -20.06 -1.47
CA ASN A 151 -32.59 -19.95 -2.88
C ASN A 151 -31.57 -20.70 -3.75
N GLU A 152 -31.97 -21.11 -4.93
CA GLU A 152 -31.20 -21.97 -5.85
C GLU A 152 -29.81 -21.42 -6.15
N THR A 153 -29.68 -20.10 -6.35
CA THR A 153 -28.39 -19.42 -6.61
C THR A 153 -27.45 -19.46 -5.39
N THR A 154 -28.00 -19.31 -4.19
CA THR A 154 -27.22 -19.35 -2.94
C THR A 154 -26.81 -20.77 -2.61
N ARG A 155 -27.69 -21.74 -2.86
CA ARG A 155 -27.44 -23.19 -2.69
C ARG A 155 -26.27 -23.63 -3.55
N TYR A 156 -26.31 -23.36 -4.87
CA TYR A 156 -25.23 -23.70 -5.79
C TYR A 156 -23.89 -23.11 -5.35
N ARG A 157 -23.87 -21.78 -5.05
CA ARG A 157 -22.67 -21.11 -4.57
C ARG A 157 -22.13 -21.65 -3.26
N PHE A 158 -23.03 -22.07 -2.36
CA PHE A 158 -22.65 -22.66 -1.09
C PHE A 158 -21.87 -23.96 -1.28
N VAL A 159 -22.43 -24.91 -2.01
CA VAL A 159 -21.81 -26.23 -2.25
C VAL A 159 -20.49 -26.10 -2.99
N ASP A 160 -20.47 -25.33 -4.07
CA ASP A 160 -19.27 -25.09 -4.89
C ASP A 160 -18.15 -24.44 -4.10
N SER A 161 -18.44 -23.30 -3.44
CA SER A 161 -17.44 -22.56 -2.67
C SER A 161 -16.94 -23.32 -1.44
N VAL A 162 -17.78 -24.10 -0.78
CA VAL A 162 -17.34 -24.88 0.38
C VAL A 162 -16.37 -25.97 -0.03
N ASN A 163 -16.60 -26.65 -1.16
CA ASN A 163 -15.67 -27.62 -1.70
C ASN A 163 -14.34 -26.99 -2.11
N GLU A 164 -14.38 -25.82 -2.77
CA GLU A 164 -13.18 -25.06 -3.16
C GLU A 164 -12.31 -24.64 -1.96
N PHE A 165 -12.95 -24.22 -0.86
CA PHE A 165 -12.24 -23.64 0.28
C PHE A 165 -12.07 -24.57 1.49
N ARG A 166 -12.36 -25.87 1.34
CA ARG A 166 -12.31 -26.86 2.44
C ARG A 166 -10.95 -26.96 3.15
N CYS A 167 -9.83 -26.72 2.42
CA CYS A 167 -8.48 -26.76 2.99
C CYS A 167 -8.25 -25.67 4.07
N TYR A 168 -8.98 -24.56 4.03
CA TYR A 168 -8.85 -23.47 4.99
C TYR A 168 -9.68 -23.66 6.27
N ARG A 169 -10.56 -24.68 6.33
CA ARG A 169 -11.54 -24.87 7.42
C ARG A 169 -10.91 -24.94 8.80
N LYS A 170 -9.82 -25.69 8.97
CA LYS A 170 -9.14 -25.86 10.25
C LYS A 170 -8.53 -24.55 10.77
N LEU A 171 -7.99 -23.75 9.86
CA LEU A 171 -7.45 -22.43 10.16
C LEU A 171 -8.58 -21.46 10.56
N CYS A 172 -9.67 -21.45 9.81
CA CYS A 172 -10.85 -20.64 10.13
C CYS A 172 -11.49 -21.06 11.46
N GLY A 173 -11.51 -22.34 11.76
CA GLY A 173 -11.96 -22.90 13.03
C GLY A 173 -11.13 -22.41 14.21
N PHE A 174 -9.80 -22.51 14.12
CA PHE A 174 -8.91 -22.02 15.16
C PHE A 174 -9.11 -20.53 15.44
N PHE A 175 -9.20 -19.71 14.40
CA PHE A 175 -9.43 -18.27 14.53
C PHE A 175 -10.91 -17.90 14.77
N LYS A 176 -11.79 -18.84 15.03
CA LYS A 176 -13.23 -18.63 15.28
C LYS A 176 -13.90 -17.70 14.26
N GLY A 177 -13.47 -17.76 12.99
CA GLY A 177 -13.96 -16.91 11.90
C GLY A 177 -13.56 -15.43 11.99
N PHE A 178 -12.65 -15.04 12.86
CA PHE A 178 -12.15 -13.65 12.95
C PHE A 178 -11.13 -13.29 11.87
N ILE A 179 -10.61 -14.29 11.14
CA ILE A 179 -9.64 -14.09 10.07
C ILE A 179 -10.36 -13.80 8.74
N THR A 180 -9.76 -12.96 7.89
CA THR A 180 -10.30 -12.70 6.54
C THR A 180 -9.81 -13.74 5.54
N PRO A 181 -10.56 -14.00 4.42
CA PRO A 181 -10.15 -14.96 3.39
C PRO A 181 -8.71 -14.75 2.90
N ASN A 182 -8.36 -13.51 2.54
CA ASN A 182 -7.04 -13.20 2.04
C ASN A 182 -5.91 -13.50 3.04
N ARG A 183 -6.16 -13.35 4.33
CA ARG A 183 -5.19 -13.71 5.38
C ARG A 183 -5.11 -15.23 5.54
N ALA A 184 -6.25 -15.92 5.54
CA ALA A 184 -6.29 -17.36 5.64
C ALA A 184 -5.53 -18.02 4.47
N ILE A 185 -5.72 -17.53 3.25
CA ILE A 185 -4.99 -17.99 2.05
C ILE A 185 -3.48 -17.78 2.23
N LYS A 186 -3.04 -16.58 2.61
CA LYS A 186 -1.62 -16.29 2.81
C LYS A 186 -0.96 -17.18 3.87
N ILE A 187 -1.68 -17.43 4.97
CA ILE A 187 -1.20 -18.32 6.05
C ILE A 187 -1.08 -19.74 5.54
N TYR A 188 -2.11 -20.24 4.86
CA TYR A 188 -2.10 -21.59 4.30
C TYR A 188 -0.97 -21.76 3.27
N ASP A 189 -0.84 -20.84 2.32
CA ASP A 189 0.20 -20.87 1.29
C ASP A 189 1.61 -20.86 1.86
N HIS A 190 1.81 -20.19 2.99
CA HIS A 190 3.11 -20.10 3.66
C HIS A 190 3.48 -21.40 4.40
N TYR A 191 2.54 -22.03 5.08
CA TYR A 191 2.82 -23.17 5.96
C TYR A 191 2.45 -24.53 5.38
N ALA A 192 1.58 -24.60 4.38
CA ALA A 192 1.16 -25.85 3.78
C ALA A 192 2.30 -26.46 2.95
N THR A 193 2.50 -27.76 3.12
CA THR A 193 3.44 -28.53 2.31
C THR A 193 2.94 -28.67 0.87
N GLU A 194 3.84 -28.98 -0.08
CA GLU A 194 3.47 -29.24 -1.46
C GLU A 194 2.47 -30.41 -1.61
N VAL A 195 2.56 -31.40 -0.72
CA VAL A 195 1.59 -32.51 -0.68
C VAL A 195 0.22 -32.03 -0.26
N GLU A 196 0.12 -31.17 0.79
CA GLU A 196 -1.14 -30.61 1.27
C GLU A 196 -1.79 -29.72 0.22
N LYS A 197 -1.00 -28.91 -0.50
CA LYS A 197 -1.49 -28.08 -1.62
C LYS A 197 -2.05 -28.89 -2.77
N ASN A 198 -1.37 -29.98 -3.15
CA ASN A 198 -1.74 -30.81 -4.31
C ASN A 198 -2.90 -31.79 -4.02
N THR A 199 -3.07 -32.19 -2.76
CA THR A 199 -4.13 -33.16 -2.38
C THR A 199 -5.39 -32.48 -1.84
N GLU A 200 -5.38 -31.16 -1.69
CA GLU A 200 -6.44 -30.39 -1.02
C GLU A 200 -6.80 -31.00 0.36
N SER A 201 -5.78 -31.56 1.00
CA SER A 201 -5.94 -32.29 2.25
C SER A 201 -6.58 -31.41 3.33
N PRO A 202 -7.53 -31.93 4.12
CA PRO A 202 -8.05 -31.24 5.28
C PRO A 202 -7.02 -31.14 6.41
N CYS A 203 -5.90 -31.86 6.34
CA CYS A 203 -4.79 -31.74 7.29
C CYS A 203 -3.93 -30.54 6.92
N PHE A 204 -3.75 -29.64 7.88
CA PHE A 204 -2.89 -28.47 7.78
C PHE A 204 -1.87 -28.54 8.91
N THR A 205 -0.67 -29.04 8.59
CA THR A 205 0.41 -29.28 9.59
C THR A 205 0.94 -27.98 10.19
N GLY A 206 0.87 -26.88 9.48
CA GLY A 206 1.23 -25.54 9.99
C GLY A 206 0.35 -25.04 11.13
N LEU A 207 -0.83 -25.64 11.34
CA LEU A 207 -1.78 -25.20 12.36
C LEU A 207 -1.24 -25.38 13.79
N ASP A 208 -0.47 -26.43 14.06
CA ASP A 208 0.02 -26.70 15.42
C ASP A 208 1.01 -25.63 15.86
N LYS A 209 1.91 -25.19 14.97
CA LYS A 209 2.80 -24.04 15.21
C LYS A 209 2.02 -22.75 15.50
N ILE A 210 0.93 -22.52 14.77
CA ILE A 210 0.08 -21.33 14.95
C ILE A 210 -0.70 -21.42 16.27
N LYS A 211 -1.19 -22.60 16.66
CA LYS A 211 -1.86 -22.81 17.94
C LYS A 211 -0.93 -22.60 19.14
N GLU A 212 0.32 -23.03 19.00
CA GLU A 212 1.35 -22.82 20.02
C GLU A 212 1.64 -21.34 20.22
N ASN A 213 1.82 -20.59 19.13
CA ASN A 213 2.04 -19.14 19.17
C ASN A 213 1.48 -18.43 17.93
N PRO A 214 0.26 -17.87 17.98
CA PRO A 214 -0.32 -17.16 16.84
C PRO A 214 0.50 -15.96 16.37
N TYR A 215 1.29 -15.34 17.25
CA TYR A 215 2.08 -14.16 16.91
C TYR A 215 3.26 -14.44 15.98
N VAL A 216 3.61 -15.70 15.71
CA VAL A 216 4.60 -16.04 14.67
C VAL A 216 4.19 -15.48 13.30
N LEU A 217 2.88 -15.37 13.05
CA LEU A 217 2.32 -14.82 11.81
C LEU A 217 2.78 -13.40 11.53
N ILE A 218 3.04 -12.60 12.57
CA ILE A 218 3.57 -11.24 12.41
C ILE A 218 4.98 -11.29 11.82
N ALA A 219 5.79 -12.26 12.25
CA ALA A 219 7.16 -12.39 11.81
C ALA A 219 7.29 -12.95 10.38
N GLU A 220 6.41 -13.85 10.00
CA GLU A 220 6.58 -14.71 8.85
C GLU A 220 5.69 -14.32 7.66
N ILE A 221 4.60 -13.55 7.88
CA ILE A 221 3.65 -13.22 6.82
C ILE A 221 3.48 -11.70 6.64
N ASP A 222 3.82 -11.22 5.46
CA ASP A 222 3.64 -9.81 5.11
C ASP A 222 2.16 -9.39 5.08
N GLY A 223 1.86 -8.28 5.76
CA GLY A 223 0.52 -7.70 5.83
C GLY A 223 -0.34 -8.18 6.99
N ILE A 224 0.21 -8.99 7.90
CA ILE A 224 -0.39 -9.29 9.20
C ILE A 224 0.29 -8.41 10.26
N GLY A 225 -0.38 -7.33 10.68
CA GLY A 225 0.14 -6.42 11.71
C GLY A 225 -0.31 -6.83 13.11
N PHE A 226 0.49 -6.46 14.13
CA PHE A 226 0.29 -6.80 15.54
C PHE A 226 -1.11 -6.42 16.03
N ASN A 227 -1.53 -5.15 15.92
CA ASN A 227 -2.82 -4.70 16.49
C ASN A 227 -4.00 -5.53 15.99
N SER A 228 -4.01 -5.82 14.70
CA SER A 228 -5.09 -6.60 14.09
C SER A 228 -5.06 -8.08 14.48
N LEU A 229 -3.88 -8.64 14.72
CA LEU A 229 -3.75 -10.02 15.19
C LEU A 229 -3.99 -10.12 16.70
N ASP A 230 -3.51 -9.16 17.48
CA ASP A 230 -3.70 -9.07 18.92
C ASP A 230 -5.19 -9.00 19.29
N ASP A 231 -5.98 -8.21 18.54
CA ASP A 231 -7.43 -8.16 18.69
C ASP A 231 -8.10 -9.51 18.42
N ILE A 232 -7.59 -10.29 17.47
CA ILE A 232 -8.09 -11.65 17.19
C ILE A 232 -7.67 -12.61 18.31
N VAL A 233 -6.37 -12.62 18.64
CA VAL A 233 -5.81 -13.55 19.64
C VAL A 233 -6.43 -13.34 21.01
N ARG A 234 -6.73 -12.10 21.40
CA ARG A 234 -7.47 -11.78 22.64
C ARG A 234 -8.84 -12.45 22.67
N LYS A 235 -9.56 -12.48 21.53
CA LYS A 235 -10.87 -13.11 21.40
C LYS A 235 -10.82 -14.63 21.36
N LEU A 236 -9.64 -15.24 21.15
CA LEU A 236 -9.47 -16.69 21.21
C LEU A 236 -9.40 -17.21 22.65
N ASP A 237 -9.19 -16.33 23.63
CA ASP A 237 -9.12 -16.66 25.06
C ASP A 237 -8.07 -17.74 25.37
N LEU A 238 -6.87 -17.55 24.87
CA LEU A 238 -5.76 -18.48 25.07
C LEU A 238 -5.23 -18.36 26.52
N PRO A 239 -4.97 -19.45 27.22
CA PRO A 239 -4.54 -19.43 28.63
C PRO A 239 -3.19 -18.75 28.87
N ASN A 240 -2.31 -18.70 27.87
CA ASN A 240 -1.00 -18.08 27.92
C ASN A 240 -0.89 -16.77 27.10
N TYR A 241 -2.02 -16.10 26.89
CA TYR A 241 -2.12 -14.90 26.04
C TYR A 241 -1.08 -13.82 26.40
N GLU A 242 -0.95 -13.45 27.67
CA GLU A 242 -0.03 -12.41 28.12
C GLU A 242 1.46 -12.78 27.95
N GLU A 243 1.79 -14.07 28.07
CA GLU A 243 3.14 -14.60 27.88
C GLU A 243 3.55 -14.56 26.40
N LEU A 244 2.62 -14.84 25.51
CA LEU A 244 2.84 -14.79 24.06
C LEU A 244 2.85 -13.35 23.52
N ARG A 245 1.99 -12.49 24.09
CA ARG A 245 1.78 -11.12 23.65
C ARG A 245 3.01 -10.23 23.84
N PHE A 246 3.65 -10.30 24.99
CA PHE A 246 4.72 -9.36 25.35
C PHE A 246 5.96 -9.50 24.46
N PRO A 247 6.51 -10.71 24.17
CA PRO A 247 7.58 -10.88 23.20
C PRO A 247 7.21 -10.39 21.79
N ALA A 248 5.96 -10.64 21.38
CA ALA A 248 5.47 -10.18 20.08
C ALA A 248 5.36 -8.66 20.00
N ALA A 249 4.98 -7.99 21.10
CA ALA A 249 4.94 -6.55 21.18
C ALA A 249 6.34 -5.92 21.08
N ILE A 250 7.37 -6.52 21.69
CA ILE A 250 8.77 -6.09 21.55
C ILE A 250 9.21 -6.19 20.08
N LEU A 251 8.96 -7.31 19.43
CA LEU A 251 9.30 -7.49 18.00
C LEU A 251 8.57 -6.49 17.11
N GLU A 252 7.31 -6.17 17.42
CA GLU A 252 6.55 -5.16 16.67
C GLU A 252 7.09 -3.75 16.90
N ALA A 253 7.45 -3.38 18.14
CA ALA A 253 8.08 -2.10 18.43
C ALA A 253 9.39 -1.93 17.64
N MET A 254 10.21 -2.99 17.56
CA MET A 254 11.41 -3.00 16.72
C MET A 254 11.10 -2.87 15.22
N ARG A 255 10.00 -3.47 14.74
CA ARG A 255 9.57 -3.33 13.35
C ARG A 255 9.10 -1.90 13.05
N GLN A 256 8.41 -1.26 13.99
CA GLN A 256 8.03 0.15 13.84
C GLN A 256 9.27 1.05 13.76
N THR A 257 10.31 0.75 14.55
CA THR A 257 11.61 1.41 14.45
C THR A 257 12.25 1.19 13.06
N ASN A 258 12.22 -0.03 12.54
CA ASN A 258 12.71 -0.31 11.18
C ASN A 258 11.85 0.37 10.10
N ALA A 259 10.54 0.45 10.27
CA ALA A 259 9.65 1.18 9.36
C ALA A 259 9.90 2.69 9.37
N ALA A 260 10.42 3.24 10.46
CA ALA A 260 10.93 4.61 10.53
C ALA A 260 12.29 4.81 9.86
N GLY A 261 12.91 3.72 9.34
CA GLY A 261 14.16 3.73 8.60
C GLY A 261 15.42 3.40 9.41
N HIS A 262 15.29 3.09 10.70
CA HIS A 262 16.42 2.71 11.56
C HIS A 262 16.77 1.23 11.38
N CYS A 263 18.05 0.87 11.37
CA CYS A 263 18.48 -0.53 11.41
C CYS A 263 18.45 -1.09 12.83
N TYR A 264 18.70 -0.26 13.84
CA TYR A 264 18.70 -0.61 15.25
C TYR A 264 18.05 0.48 16.10
N CYS A 265 17.76 0.15 17.34
CA CYS A 265 17.38 1.10 18.39
C CYS A 265 18.23 0.90 19.65
N THR A 266 18.25 1.89 20.50
CA THR A 266 18.74 1.78 21.89
C THR A 266 17.64 1.19 22.77
N GLU A 267 18.01 0.71 23.94
CA GLU A 267 17.05 0.18 24.92
C GLU A 267 16.02 1.24 25.32
N THR A 268 16.45 2.46 25.58
CA THR A 268 15.58 3.58 25.97
C THR A 268 14.57 3.93 24.87
N GLU A 269 15.00 3.91 23.62
CA GLU A 269 14.10 4.15 22.48
C GLU A 269 13.09 3.00 22.32
N LEU A 270 13.55 1.74 22.45
CA LEU A 270 12.69 0.57 22.35
C LEU A 270 11.63 0.56 23.45
N LEU A 271 12.02 0.84 24.70
CA LEU A 271 11.09 0.96 25.83
C LEU A 271 10.07 2.07 25.59
N SER A 272 10.52 3.25 25.13
CA SER A 272 9.61 4.36 24.83
C SER A 272 8.57 4.01 23.76
N VAL A 273 8.98 3.34 22.67
CA VAL A 273 8.07 2.88 21.62
C VAL A 273 7.11 1.81 22.15
N LEU A 274 7.63 0.88 22.96
CA LEU A 274 6.85 -0.22 23.54
C LEU A 274 5.79 0.28 24.53
N GLU A 275 6.15 1.22 25.42
CA GLU A 275 5.22 1.84 26.39
C GLU A 275 4.13 2.65 25.68
N GLN A 276 4.48 3.41 24.66
CA GLN A 276 3.52 4.15 23.85
C GLN A 276 2.56 3.20 23.10
N PHE A 277 3.08 2.08 22.64
CA PHE A 277 2.34 1.08 21.88
C PHE A 277 1.39 0.28 22.78
N LEU A 278 1.85 -0.17 23.95
CA LEU A 278 1.07 -0.93 24.91
C LEU A 278 0.16 -0.06 25.78
N GLN A 279 0.42 1.28 25.83
CA GLN A 279 -0.26 2.26 26.71
C GLN A 279 -0.13 1.94 28.20
N VAL A 280 0.94 1.24 28.58
CA VAL A 280 1.26 0.89 29.98
C VAL A 280 2.77 1.07 30.21
N LYS A 281 3.15 1.35 31.45
CA LYS A 281 4.56 1.30 31.82
C LYS A 281 5.06 -0.13 31.81
N VAL A 282 6.25 -0.31 31.24
CA VAL A 282 6.89 -1.61 31.10
C VAL A 282 7.76 -1.88 32.32
N ASP A 283 7.60 -3.06 32.89
CA ASP A 283 8.48 -3.54 33.95
C ASP A 283 9.85 -3.89 33.36
N GLN A 284 10.91 -3.34 33.97
CA GLN A 284 12.28 -3.47 33.46
C GLN A 284 12.79 -4.93 33.50
N ASP A 285 12.54 -5.65 34.62
CA ASP A 285 12.98 -7.03 34.77
C ASP A 285 12.30 -7.96 33.77
N ARG A 286 10.99 -7.74 33.56
CA ARG A 286 10.21 -8.47 32.54
C ARG A 286 10.75 -8.19 31.13
N PHE A 287 11.09 -6.94 30.84
CA PHE A 287 11.64 -6.55 29.54
C PHE A 287 12.98 -7.23 29.30
N GLU A 288 13.93 -7.14 30.22
CA GLU A 288 15.26 -7.74 30.11
C GLU A 288 15.19 -9.25 29.96
N THR A 289 14.37 -9.92 30.79
CA THR A 289 14.16 -11.38 30.70
C THR A 289 13.60 -11.78 29.34
N THR A 290 12.62 -11.04 28.83
CA THR A 290 12.01 -11.34 27.53
C THR A 290 12.98 -11.05 26.38
N LEU A 291 13.76 -9.98 26.49
CA LEU A 291 14.77 -9.65 25.50
C LEU A 291 15.82 -10.77 25.39
N LEU A 292 16.30 -11.31 26.53
CA LEU A 292 17.20 -12.47 26.57
C LEU A 292 16.58 -13.69 25.88
N GLN A 293 15.30 -13.99 26.14
CA GLN A 293 14.60 -15.09 25.46
C GLN A 293 14.53 -14.89 23.92
N LEU A 294 14.35 -13.65 23.46
CA LEU A 294 14.36 -13.35 22.02
C LEU A 294 15.75 -13.48 21.40
N ILE A 295 16.79 -13.17 22.16
CA ILE A 295 18.19 -13.40 21.75
C ILE A 295 18.48 -14.90 21.63
N ASP A 296 18.11 -15.70 22.64
CA ASP A 296 18.28 -17.15 22.63
C ASP A 296 17.55 -17.82 21.46
N LYS A 297 16.37 -17.30 21.11
CA LYS A 297 15.61 -17.72 19.92
C LYS A 297 16.19 -17.20 18.60
N ASN A 298 17.32 -16.49 18.62
CA ASN A 298 17.96 -15.90 17.44
C ASN A 298 17.07 -14.96 16.62
N LEU A 299 16.12 -14.28 17.27
CA LEU A 299 15.22 -13.29 16.65
C LEU A 299 15.78 -11.88 16.80
N VAL A 300 16.52 -11.62 17.85
CA VAL A 300 17.14 -10.34 18.21
C VAL A 300 18.64 -10.50 18.41
N VAL A 301 19.39 -9.46 18.11
CA VAL A 301 20.84 -9.37 18.33
C VAL A 301 21.14 -8.07 19.04
N VAL A 302 21.95 -8.12 20.08
CA VAL A 302 22.43 -6.93 20.81
C VAL A 302 23.95 -6.84 20.66
N VAL A 303 24.42 -5.72 20.13
CA VAL A 303 25.84 -5.42 19.92
C VAL A 303 26.11 -3.98 20.33
N GLU A 304 27.02 -3.75 21.26
CA GLU A 304 27.39 -2.40 21.73
C GLU A 304 26.16 -1.56 22.15
N SER A 305 25.26 -2.15 22.94
CA SER A 305 23.99 -1.53 23.37
C SER A 305 23.02 -1.16 22.23
N LYS A 306 23.22 -1.69 21.05
CA LYS A 306 22.34 -1.53 19.88
C LYS A 306 21.53 -2.80 19.71
N ILE A 307 20.22 -2.66 19.70
CA ILE A 307 19.26 -3.77 19.61
C ILE A 307 18.73 -3.85 18.17
N TYR A 308 18.93 -5.01 17.55
CA TYR A 308 18.57 -5.30 16.15
C TYR A 308 17.59 -6.46 16.07
N LEU A 309 16.69 -6.41 15.08
CA LEU A 309 16.13 -7.65 14.53
C LEU A 309 17.25 -8.42 13.83
N LYS A 310 17.36 -9.72 14.07
CA LYS A 310 18.42 -10.59 13.51
C LYS A 310 18.55 -10.44 11.99
N LYS A 311 17.41 -10.38 11.28
CA LYS A 311 17.37 -10.20 9.83
C LYS A 311 18.09 -8.92 9.38
N ILE A 312 17.88 -7.81 10.09
CA ILE A 312 18.46 -6.50 9.75
C ILE A 312 19.95 -6.49 10.09
N TYR A 313 20.34 -7.05 11.25
CA TYR A 313 21.73 -7.20 11.61
C TYR A 313 22.52 -7.99 10.57
N SER A 314 22.01 -9.16 10.17
CA SER A 314 22.64 -9.97 9.11
C SER A 314 22.70 -9.23 7.80
N ALA A 315 21.62 -8.51 7.42
CA ALA A 315 21.61 -7.76 6.18
C ALA A 315 22.67 -6.65 6.16
N GLU A 316 22.88 -5.94 7.26
CA GLU A 316 23.87 -4.87 7.35
C GLU A 316 25.31 -5.42 7.38
N THR A 317 25.57 -6.44 8.20
CA THR A 317 26.91 -7.02 8.37
C THR A 317 27.37 -7.82 7.16
N GLU A 318 26.52 -8.66 6.57
CA GLU A 318 26.87 -9.44 5.39
C GLU A 318 27.00 -8.56 4.13
N SER A 319 26.20 -7.47 4.03
CA SER A 319 26.41 -6.49 2.97
C SER A 319 27.76 -5.78 3.09
N ALA A 320 28.16 -5.41 4.31
CA ALA A 320 29.47 -4.79 4.53
C ALA A 320 30.61 -5.78 4.21
N SER A 321 30.50 -7.05 4.60
CA SER A 321 31.49 -8.08 4.25
C SER A 321 31.63 -8.22 2.73
N PHE A 322 30.51 -8.34 2.01
CA PHE A 322 30.54 -8.41 0.55
C PHE A 322 31.22 -7.17 -0.07
N ILE A 323 30.92 -5.98 0.43
CA ILE A 323 31.52 -4.74 -0.07
C ILE A 323 33.04 -4.74 0.17
N ASN A 324 33.48 -5.09 1.38
CA ASN A 324 34.91 -5.14 1.71
C ASN A 324 35.66 -6.16 0.85
N GLU A 325 35.05 -7.30 0.55
CA GLU A 325 35.61 -8.33 -0.34
C GLU A 325 35.70 -7.89 -1.81
N HIS A 326 34.84 -6.99 -2.27
CA HIS A 326 34.73 -6.57 -3.67
C HIS A 326 35.15 -5.10 -3.92
N ASN A 327 35.65 -4.40 -2.90
CA ASN A 327 36.12 -3.02 -3.04
C ASN A 327 37.58 -2.98 -3.56
N HIS A 328 37.79 -3.57 -4.71
CA HIS A 328 39.10 -3.71 -5.34
C HIS A 328 39.20 -3.03 -6.69
N SER A 329 40.45 -2.77 -7.13
CA SER A 329 40.71 -2.30 -8.46
C SER A 329 40.47 -3.40 -9.50
N MET A 330 39.61 -3.12 -10.48
CA MET A 330 39.28 -4.03 -11.58
C MET A 330 39.20 -3.28 -12.90
N GLN A 331 40.32 -3.13 -13.58
CA GLN A 331 40.40 -2.39 -14.85
C GLN A 331 39.87 -3.24 -16.01
N THR A 332 38.91 -2.71 -16.78
CA THR A 332 38.31 -3.39 -17.92
C THR A 332 38.98 -2.96 -19.24
N LEU A 333 39.23 -1.68 -19.41
CA LEU A 333 39.90 -1.07 -20.57
C LEU A 333 41.06 -0.19 -20.10
N SER A 334 42.07 0.03 -20.96
CA SER A 334 43.03 1.07 -20.69
C SER A 334 42.39 2.47 -20.77
N SER A 335 42.93 3.45 -20.02
CA SER A 335 42.37 4.82 -20.02
C SER A 335 42.28 5.42 -21.43
N LEU A 336 43.29 5.20 -22.28
CA LEU A 336 43.28 5.62 -23.67
C LEU A 336 42.17 4.95 -24.50
N ALA A 337 41.85 3.69 -24.21
CA ALA A 337 40.73 2.99 -24.87
C ALA A 337 39.38 3.55 -24.43
N VAL A 338 39.23 3.88 -23.16
CA VAL A 338 38.01 4.58 -22.63
C VAL A 338 37.84 5.91 -23.35
N ASP A 339 38.89 6.73 -23.42
CA ASP A 339 38.83 8.04 -24.07
C ASP A 339 38.48 7.94 -25.58
N ARG A 340 38.99 6.91 -26.27
CA ARG A 340 38.61 6.65 -27.67
C ARG A 340 37.12 6.29 -27.80
N VAL A 341 36.59 5.50 -26.89
CA VAL A 341 35.15 5.17 -26.87
C VAL A 341 34.35 6.45 -26.64
N LEU A 342 34.69 7.22 -25.59
CA LEU A 342 34.00 8.47 -25.26
C LEU A 342 33.99 9.47 -26.41
N ASN A 343 35.13 9.63 -27.13
CA ASN A 343 35.24 10.52 -28.29
C ASN A 343 34.48 9.99 -29.53
N SER A 344 34.18 8.68 -29.59
CA SER A 344 33.41 8.08 -30.69
C SER A 344 31.91 8.07 -30.45
N LEU A 345 31.46 8.42 -29.25
CA LEU A 345 30.01 8.45 -28.91
C LEU A 345 29.32 9.62 -29.61
N HIS A 346 28.25 9.30 -30.34
CA HIS A 346 27.37 10.32 -30.93
C HIS A 346 26.37 10.76 -29.88
N LEU A 347 26.77 11.66 -28.97
CA LEU A 347 25.93 12.24 -27.95
C LEU A 347 25.40 13.61 -28.40
N PRO A 348 24.22 14.03 -27.94
CA PRO A 348 23.65 15.32 -28.28
C PRO A 348 24.44 16.51 -27.67
N PHE A 349 25.39 16.24 -26.79
CA PHE A 349 26.26 17.23 -26.15
C PHE A 349 27.61 16.59 -25.77
N GLU A 350 28.61 17.43 -25.57
CA GLU A 350 29.93 16.98 -25.09
C GLU A 350 29.90 16.66 -23.61
N LEU A 351 30.48 15.50 -23.20
CA LEU A 351 30.56 15.10 -21.79
C LEU A 351 31.47 16.06 -21.02
N ASP A 352 31.01 16.54 -19.90
CA ASP A 352 31.81 17.37 -19.01
C ASP A 352 32.86 16.54 -18.24
N PRO A 353 33.85 17.21 -17.58
CA PRO A 353 34.91 16.49 -16.87
C PRO A 353 34.45 15.56 -15.78
N SER A 354 33.32 15.88 -15.05
CA SER A 354 32.76 15.02 -14.01
C SER A 354 32.14 13.75 -14.59
N GLN A 355 31.51 13.88 -15.75
CA GLN A 355 30.95 12.79 -16.51
C GLN A 355 32.01 11.85 -17.08
N LYS A 356 33.06 12.40 -17.69
CA LYS A 356 34.23 11.61 -18.18
C LYS A 356 34.87 10.86 -17.01
N ARG A 357 35.12 11.53 -15.88
CA ARG A 357 35.66 10.92 -14.67
C ARG A 357 34.78 9.75 -14.17
N ALA A 358 33.45 9.86 -14.24
CA ALA A 358 32.56 8.79 -13.80
C ALA A 358 32.78 7.50 -14.60
N VAL A 359 32.96 7.59 -15.92
CA VAL A 359 33.25 6.40 -16.74
C VAL A 359 34.62 5.79 -16.39
N HIS A 360 35.63 6.61 -16.13
CA HIS A 360 36.96 6.14 -15.71
C HIS A 360 36.90 5.45 -14.32
N VAL A 361 36.16 6.01 -13.36
CA VAL A 361 35.95 5.40 -12.03
C VAL A 361 35.34 4.01 -12.15
N VAL A 362 34.25 3.88 -12.93
CA VAL A 362 33.61 2.60 -13.18
C VAL A 362 34.55 1.61 -13.88
N ASN A 363 35.25 2.07 -14.90
CA ASN A 363 36.19 1.22 -15.66
C ASN A 363 37.28 0.61 -14.78
N SER A 364 37.74 1.36 -13.77
CA SER A 364 38.94 1.01 -12.97
C SER A 364 38.63 0.22 -11.69
N ASN A 365 37.36 0.10 -11.27
CA ASN A 365 36.98 -0.51 -10.00
C ASN A 365 35.92 -1.59 -10.18
N GLU A 366 35.90 -2.58 -9.30
CA GLU A 366 34.90 -3.64 -9.28
C GLU A 366 33.55 -3.12 -8.77
N LEU A 367 33.59 -2.32 -7.71
CA LEU A 367 32.44 -1.67 -7.11
C LEU A 367 32.61 -0.15 -7.23
N SER A 368 31.55 0.55 -7.63
CA SER A 368 31.58 2.01 -7.80
C SER A 368 30.23 2.65 -7.62
N ILE A 369 30.22 3.94 -7.23
CA ILE A 369 29.03 4.78 -7.11
C ILE A 369 29.11 5.92 -8.12
N ILE A 370 27.96 6.20 -8.76
CA ILE A 370 27.70 7.44 -9.49
C ILE A 370 26.53 8.15 -8.81
N THR A 371 26.78 9.36 -8.31
CA THR A 371 25.73 10.17 -7.71
C THR A 371 25.60 11.52 -8.42
N GLY A 372 24.40 12.05 -8.46
CA GLY A 372 24.13 13.35 -9.04
C GLY A 372 22.64 13.66 -9.05
N GLY A 373 22.30 14.94 -9.02
CA GLY A 373 20.93 15.42 -9.07
C GLY A 373 20.20 15.08 -10.38
N PRO A 374 18.93 15.41 -10.50
CA PRO A 374 18.18 15.24 -11.74
C PRO A 374 18.78 16.14 -12.84
N GLY A 375 18.83 15.61 -14.06
CA GLY A 375 19.37 16.35 -15.21
C GLY A 375 20.88 16.46 -15.28
N THR A 376 21.64 15.78 -14.41
CA THR A 376 23.13 15.75 -14.49
C THR A 376 23.67 14.74 -15.51
N GLY A 377 22.78 14.03 -16.23
CA GLY A 377 23.18 13.12 -17.29
C GLY A 377 23.47 11.70 -16.83
N LYS A 378 22.96 11.24 -15.68
CA LYS A 378 23.15 9.85 -15.18
C LYS A 378 22.89 8.80 -16.26
N SER A 379 21.74 8.87 -16.94
CA SER A 379 21.38 7.91 -17.99
C SER A 379 22.35 7.97 -19.20
N THR A 380 22.87 9.15 -19.54
CA THR A 380 23.88 9.31 -20.59
C THR A 380 25.17 8.63 -20.21
N ILE A 381 25.59 8.76 -18.94
CA ILE A 381 26.82 8.11 -18.45
C ILE A 381 26.64 6.59 -18.38
N ILE A 382 25.46 6.10 -18.02
CA ILE A 382 25.16 4.66 -18.10
C ILE A 382 25.35 4.15 -19.53
N LYS A 383 24.85 4.86 -20.57
CA LYS A 383 25.13 4.51 -21.98
C LYS A 383 26.61 4.44 -22.29
N ALA A 384 27.37 5.44 -21.87
CA ALA A 384 28.82 5.48 -22.10
C ALA A 384 29.55 4.29 -21.43
N ILE A 385 29.15 3.93 -20.19
CA ILE A 385 29.68 2.76 -19.48
C ILE A 385 29.34 1.47 -20.23
N ILE A 386 28.11 1.31 -20.70
CA ILE A 386 27.67 0.13 -21.47
C ILE A 386 28.51 0.02 -22.76
N GLN A 387 28.72 1.11 -23.49
CA GLN A 387 29.52 1.11 -24.71
C GLN A 387 30.99 0.74 -24.41
N CYS A 388 31.57 1.22 -23.31
CA CYS A 388 32.89 0.80 -22.87
C CYS A 388 32.94 -0.69 -22.53
N TRP A 389 31.91 -1.19 -21.84
CA TRP A 389 31.81 -2.61 -21.48
C TRP A 389 31.75 -3.53 -22.70
N LEU A 390 30.89 -3.22 -23.65
CA LEU A 390 30.63 -4.01 -24.84
C LEU A 390 31.81 -4.04 -25.85
N LYS A 391 32.85 -3.24 -25.64
CA LYS A 391 34.09 -3.32 -26.46
C LYS A 391 34.80 -4.64 -26.30
N ASN A 392 34.81 -5.22 -25.07
CA ASN A 392 35.53 -6.45 -24.77
C ASN A 392 34.63 -7.57 -24.24
N ASN A 393 33.33 -7.30 -24.02
CA ASN A 393 32.38 -8.22 -23.40
C ASN A 393 31.12 -8.36 -24.28
N LYS A 394 30.37 -9.44 -24.06
CA LYS A 394 29.14 -9.71 -24.77
C LYS A 394 27.94 -9.02 -24.08
N GLU A 395 26.87 -8.78 -24.83
CA GLU A 395 25.65 -8.16 -24.34
C GLU A 395 24.96 -8.99 -23.24
N ASP A 396 25.01 -10.31 -23.34
CA ASP A 396 24.47 -11.24 -22.35
C ASP A 396 25.14 -11.17 -20.97
N THR A 397 26.28 -10.44 -20.87
CA THR A 397 26.97 -10.17 -19.58
C THR A 397 26.47 -8.90 -18.89
N LEU A 398 25.59 -8.13 -19.50
CA LEU A 398 25.04 -6.88 -18.96
C LEU A 398 23.74 -7.15 -18.16
N ARG A 399 23.63 -6.50 -16.99
CA ARG A 399 22.43 -6.54 -16.15
C ARG A 399 22.07 -5.13 -15.70
N LEU A 400 21.00 -4.58 -16.28
CA LEU A 400 20.45 -3.29 -15.90
C LEU A 400 19.30 -3.48 -14.93
N LEU A 401 19.40 -2.91 -13.75
CA LEU A 401 18.47 -3.15 -12.64
C LEU A 401 17.98 -1.84 -12.04
N ALA A 402 16.77 -1.86 -11.49
CA ALA A 402 16.24 -0.76 -10.69
C ALA A 402 15.32 -1.28 -9.57
N PRO A 403 15.08 -0.52 -8.49
CA PRO A 403 14.22 -0.97 -7.39
C PRO A 403 12.73 -1.05 -7.80
N THR A 404 12.28 -0.29 -8.78
CA THR A 404 10.86 -0.25 -9.21
C THR A 404 10.72 -0.57 -10.69
N GLY A 405 9.54 -1.09 -11.09
CA GLY A 405 9.24 -1.40 -12.49
C GLY A 405 9.30 -0.18 -13.41
N ARG A 406 8.85 0.98 -12.91
CA ARG A 406 8.90 2.23 -13.67
C ARG A 406 10.34 2.72 -13.89
N ALA A 407 11.17 2.64 -12.85
CA ALA A 407 12.59 3.02 -13.00
C ALA A 407 13.32 2.06 -13.97
N SER A 408 13.07 0.74 -13.89
CA SER A 408 13.66 -0.23 -14.82
C SER A 408 13.23 0.03 -16.27
N LYS A 409 11.96 0.37 -16.48
CA LYS A 409 11.47 0.71 -17.81
C LYS A 409 12.14 1.98 -18.37
N ARG A 410 12.24 3.05 -17.57
CA ARG A 410 12.94 4.27 -17.96
C ARG A 410 14.43 4.02 -18.24
N LEU A 411 15.06 3.15 -17.47
CA LEU A 411 16.43 2.74 -17.69
C LEU A 411 16.58 2.02 -19.04
N ALA A 412 15.65 1.10 -19.36
CA ALA A 412 15.64 0.40 -20.66
C ALA A 412 15.45 1.39 -21.83
N GLU A 413 14.46 2.28 -21.76
CA GLU A 413 14.21 3.31 -22.77
C GLU A 413 15.41 4.26 -22.94
N ALA A 414 16.04 4.64 -21.81
CA ALA A 414 17.17 5.56 -21.85
C ALA A 414 18.45 4.92 -22.38
N THR A 415 18.63 3.62 -22.24
CA THR A 415 19.87 2.90 -22.60
C THR A 415 19.75 2.11 -23.90
N ASP A 416 18.54 1.84 -24.35
CA ASP A 416 18.22 0.95 -25.47
C ASP A 416 18.66 -0.51 -25.23
N HIS A 417 18.66 -0.93 -23.94
CA HIS A 417 18.95 -2.29 -23.51
C HIS A 417 17.89 -2.77 -22.51
N GLU A 418 17.71 -4.10 -22.42
CA GLU A 418 16.76 -4.67 -21.47
C GLU A 418 17.14 -4.35 -20.02
N ALA A 419 16.17 -3.92 -19.24
CA ALA A 419 16.29 -3.69 -17.81
C ALA A 419 15.17 -4.36 -17.03
N SER A 420 15.43 -4.75 -15.79
CA SER A 420 14.45 -5.38 -14.93
C SER A 420 14.47 -4.81 -13.50
N THR A 421 13.47 -5.18 -12.70
CA THR A 421 13.55 -4.87 -11.28
C THR A 421 14.52 -5.82 -10.57
N ILE A 422 15.17 -5.33 -9.50
CA ILE A 422 16.06 -6.13 -8.65
C ILE A 422 15.34 -7.41 -8.18
N HIS A 423 14.09 -7.28 -7.73
CA HIS A 423 13.29 -8.42 -7.27
C HIS A 423 13.05 -9.47 -8.37
N ARG A 424 12.68 -9.02 -9.58
CA ARG A 424 12.46 -9.92 -10.71
C ARG A 424 13.74 -10.64 -11.11
N TYR A 425 14.86 -9.93 -11.15
CA TYR A 425 16.15 -10.51 -11.43
C TYR A 425 16.51 -11.61 -10.43
N MET A 426 16.35 -11.35 -9.13
CA MET A 426 16.62 -12.34 -8.07
C MET A 426 15.73 -13.57 -8.19
N TYR A 427 14.46 -13.38 -8.51
CA TYR A 427 13.50 -14.48 -8.69
C TYR A 427 13.89 -15.42 -9.83
N HIS A 428 14.21 -14.87 -11.00
CA HIS A 428 14.64 -15.68 -12.17
C HIS A 428 15.98 -16.36 -11.94
N LYS A 429 16.94 -15.71 -11.28
CA LYS A 429 18.24 -16.33 -10.97
C LYS A 429 18.16 -17.43 -9.91
N ALA A 430 17.14 -17.45 -9.09
CA ALA A 430 16.91 -18.55 -8.15
C ALA A 430 16.46 -19.84 -8.88
N VAL A 431 15.94 -19.71 -10.11
CA VAL A 431 15.41 -20.81 -10.94
C VAL A 431 16.44 -21.26 -12.01
N ASP A 432 17.21 -20.30 -12.57
CA ASP A 432 18.19 -20.56 -13.65
C ASP A 432 19.61 -20.70 -13.07
N ASP A 433 20.16 -21.88 -13.21
CA ASP A 433 21.37 -22.30 -12.52
C ASP A 433 22.69 -21.94 -13.25
N TYR A 434 23.69 -21.63 -12.43
CA TYR A 434 25.08 -22.07 -12.30
C TYR A 434 25.86 -22.38 -13.61
N GLY A 435 26.79 -21.50 -13.95
CA GLY A 435 27.84 -21.85 -14.91
C GLY A 435 28.32 -20.73 -15.83
N GLN A 436 27.91 -19.48 -15.66
CA GLN A 436 28.49 -18.37 -16.41
C GLN A 436 29.93 -18.15 -15.96
N LYS A 437 30.89 -18.43 -16.89
CA LYS A 437 32.32 -18.19 -16.71
C LYS A 437 32.70 -16.73 -16.94
N ASP A 438 31.82 -15.94 -17.57
CA ASP A 438 32.08 -14.56 -17.96
C ASP A 438 31.79 -13.60 -16.78
N THR A 439 32.60 -12.55 -16.70
CA THR A 439 32.36 -11.45 -15.74
C THR A 439 31.07 -10.73 -16.09
N LEU A 440 30.19 -10.48 -15.08
CA LEU A 440 28.94 -9.76 -15.27
C LEU A 440 29.06 -8.30 -14.85
N LEU A 441 28.48 -7.40 -15.65
CA LEU A 441 28.31 -5.98 -15.28
C LEU A 441 26.88 -5.76 -14.77
N TYR A 442 26.75 -5.36 -13.51
CA TYR A 442 25.51 -4.93 -12.89
C TYR A 442 25.48 -3.41 -12.78
N ILE A 443 24.46 -2.79 -13.33
CA ILE A 443 24.18 -1.36 -13.14
C ILE A 443 22.83 -1.25 -12.45
N ILE A 444 22.83 -0.70 -11.22
CA ILE A 444 21.62 -0.49 -10.43
C ILE A 444 21.32 1.00 -10.39
N ASP A 445 20.24 1.41 -11.04
CA ASP A 445 19.78 2.80 -11.01
C ASP A 445 18.79 3.05 -9.87
N GLU A 446 18.61 4.31 -9.47
CA GLU A 446 17.74 4.75 -8.36
C GLU A 446 18.08 4.08 -7.02
N VAL A 447 19.37 3.92 -6.70
CA VAL A 447 19.86 3.25 -5.47
C VAL A 447 19.43 3.98 -4.19
N SER A 448 19.07 5.26 -4.25
CA SER A 448 18.47 5.98 -3.11
C SER A 448 17.24 5.27 -2.53
N MET A 449 16.51 4.50 -3.34
CA MET A 449 15.33 3.72 -2.92
C MET A 449 15.67 2.31 -2.40
N VAL A 450 16.93 1.87 -2.47
CA VAL A 450 17.36 0.54 -2.03
C VAL A 450 17.65 0.56 -0.54
N ASP A 451 16.95 -0.28 0.22
CA ASP A 451 17.21 -0.49 1.64
C ASP A 451 18.26 -1.59 1.88
N VAL A 452 18.67 -1.74 3.13
CA VAL A 452 19.72 -2.71 3.50
C VAL A 452 19.30 -4.16 3.22
N ASN A 453 18.01 -4.50 3.35
CA ASN A 453 17.52 -5.85 3.08
C ASN A 453 17.54 -6.19 1.58
N LEU A 454 17.16 -5.23 0.75
CA LEU A 454 17.17 -5.41 -0.71
C LEU A 454 18.61 -5.50 -1.23
N LEU A 455 19.51 -4.65 -0.69
CA LEU A 455 20.94 -4.73 -1.01
C LEU A 455 21.54 -6.08 -0.64
N TYR A 456 21.28 -6.54 0.58
CA TYR A 456 21.73 -7.85 1.06
C TYR A 456 21.22 -8.99 0.18
N SER A 457 19.92 -8.99 -0.11
CA SER A 457 19.31 -10.02 -0.95
C SER A 457 19.93 -10.06 -2.35
N PHE A 458 20.24 -8.89 -2.91
CA PHE A 458 20.91 -8.76 -4.19
C PHE A 458 22.35 -9.32 -4.10
N PHE A 459 23.15 -8.91 -3.13
CA PHE A 459 24.52 -9.40 -2.96
C PHE A 459 24.57 -10.93 -2.74
N LYS A 460 23.63 -11.49 -1.99
CA LYS A 460 23.51 -12.94 -1.80
C LYS A 460 23.27 -13.72 -3.10
N VAL A 461 22.59 -13.12 -4.07
CA VAL A 461 22.41 -13.72 -5.40
C VAL A 461 23.66 -13.53 -6.24
N VAL A 462 24.25 -12.34 -6.23
CA VAL A 462 25.42 -12.01 -7.03
C VAL A 462 26.68 -12.78 -6.60
N SER A 463 26.87 -13.02 -5.30
CA SER A 463 28.00 -13.81 -4.77
C SER A 463 28.08 -15.22 -5.36
N LYS A 464 26.97 -15.77 -5.83
CA LYS A 464 26.91 -17.08 -6.49
C LYS A 464 27.24 -17.03 -8.00
N SER A 465 27.29 -15.83 -8.58
CA SER A 465 27.42 -15.65 -10.04
C SER A 465 28.87 -15.53 -10.56
N GLY A 466 29.87 -15.67 -9.69
CA GLY A 466 31.29 -15.55 -10.06
C GLY A 466 31.76 -14.09 -10.08
N LYS A 467 32.72 -13.76 -10.96
CA LYS A 467 33.27 -12.40 -11.05
C LYS A 467 32.21 -11.40 -11.54
N CYS A 468 32.13 -10.27 -10.85
CA CYS A 468 31.18 -9.23 -11.22
C CYS A 468 31.80 -7.85 -11.09
N LYS A 469 31.18 -6.89 -11.81
CA LYS A 469 31.41 -5.46 -11.66
C LYS A 469 30.06 -4.82 -11.32
N ILE A 470 30.00 -3.98 -10.29
CA ILE A 470 28.74 -3.40 -9.78
C ILE A 470 28.86 -1.88 -9.78
N VAL A 471 27.88 -1.24 -10.41
CA VAL A 471 27.73 0.21 -10.47
C VAL A 471 26.43 0.61 -9.80
N LEU A 472 26.52 1.35 -8.69
CA LEU A 472 25.39 1.90 -7.97
C LEU A 472 25.15 3.34 -8.43
N VAL A 473 23.99 3.59 -9.06
CA VAL A 473 23.66 4.91 -9.60
C VAL A 473 22.46 5.49 -8.82
N GLY A 474 22.54 6.75 -8.41
CA GLY A 474 21.44 7.37 -7.66
C GLY A 474 21.64 8.86 -7.41
N ASP A 475 20.71 9.42 -6.67
CA ASP A 475 20.76 10.80 -6.20
C ASP A 475 20.76 10.79 -4.67
N LYS A 476 21.87 11.23 -4.08
CA LYS A 476 22.08 11.22 -2.62
C LYS A 476 21.13 12.15 -1.85
N ASP A 477 20.53 13.10 -2.56
CA ASP A 477 19.73 14.18 -1.98
C ASP A 477 18.22 13.91 -2.11
N GLN A 478 17.80 12.87 -2.86
CA GLN A 478 16.42 12.42 -2.91
C GLN A 478 16.00 11.68 -1.63
N LEU A 479 14.70 11.42 -1.53
CA LEU A 479 14.16 10.62 -0.42
C LEU A 479 14.90 9.29 -0.30
N PRO A 480 15.31 8.91 0.91
CA PRO A 480 15.89 7.60 1.17
C PRO A 480 14.87 6.48 1.00
N SER A 481 15.34 5.24 1.06
CA SER A 481 14.48 4.04 1.07
C SER A 481 13.40 4.12 2.16
N ILE A 482 12.24 3.50 1.91
CA ILE A 482 11.20 3.34 2.94
C ILE A 482 11.68 2.37 4.03
N GLY A 483 12.38 1.31 3.64
CA GLY A 483 12.96 0.34 4.55
C GLY A 483 14.19 0.86 5.31
N PRO A 484 14.77 0.03 6.20
CA PRO A 484 15.84 0.44 7.10
C PRO A 484 17.16 0.71 6.37
N GLY A 485 17.94 1.64 6.95
CA GLY A 485 19.26 2.03 6.47
C GLY A 485 19.29 3.22 5.53
N ARG A 486 20.50 3.60 5.11
CA ARG A 486 20.82 4.70 4.19
C ARG A 486 21.92 4.25 3.22
N VAL A 487 21.63 3.18 2.48
CA VAL A 487 22.65 2.49 1.66
C VAL A 487 23.51 3.46 0.84
N LEU A 488 22.88 4.30 0.02
CA LEU A 488 23.66 5.22 -0.83
C LEU A 488 24.48 6.21 0.01
N SER A 489 23.87 6.86 0.99
CA SER A 489 24.55 7.85 1.83
C SER A 489 25.67 7.25 2.68
N ASP A 490 25.49 6.02 3.18
CA ASP A 490 26.48 5.34 4.00
C ASP A 490 27.70 4.85 3.20
N LEU A 491 27.51 4.49 1.92
CA LEU A 491 28.57 4.01 1.05
C LEU A 491 29.32 5.13 0.30
N LEU A 492 28.79 6.34 0.29
CA LEU A 492 29.48 7.49 -0.29
C LEU A 492 30.86 7.67 0.37
N HIS A 493 31.89 7.81 -0.44
CA HIS A 493 33.30 7.95 -0.03
C HIS A 493 33.92 6.72 0.70
N LYS A 494 33.16 5.64 0.86
CA LYS A 494 33.68 4.35 1.32
C LYS A 494 34.11 3.46 0.14
N ILE A 495 33.41 3.59 -0.97
CA ILE A 495 33.76 2.96 -2.23
C ILE A 495 34.00 4.05 -3.31
N PRO A 496 34.73 3.73 -4.38
CA PRO A 496 35.04 4.67 -5.44
C PRO A 496 33.78 5.38 -5.97
N THR A 497 33.73 6.70 -5.79
CA THR A 497 32.56 7.50 -6.05
C THR A 497 32.86 8.60 -7.09
N ALA A 498 31.97 8.73 -8.08
CA ALA A 498 31.94 9.86 -9.01
C ALA A 498 30.69 10.70 -8.77
N GLU A 499 30.87 11.98 -8.53
CA GLU A 499 29.79 12.95 -8.34
C GLU A 499 29.61 13.79 -9.60
N LEU A 500 28.39 13.77 -10.17
CA LEU A 500 28.00 14.59 -11.32
C LEU A 500 27.45 15.92 -10.82
N THR A 501 28.15 17.00 -11.08
CA THR A 501 27.85 18.32 -10.51
C THR A 501 27.16 19.27 -11.49
N LYS A 502 27.36 19.08 -12.80
CA LYS A 502 26.79 19.98 -13.81
C LYS A 502 25.40 19.55 -14.22
N GLN A 503 24.45 20.46 -14.13
CA GLN A 503 23.09 20.24 -14.63
C GLN A 503 22.96 20.59 -16.10
N HIS A 504 22.41 19.69 -16.92
CA HIS A 504 22.24 19.86 -18.37
C HIS A 504 20.77 20.01 -18.78
N ARG A 505 19.83 19.76 -17.86
CA ARG A 505 18.40 19.59 -18.19
C ARG A 505 17.56 20.84 -18.04
N SER A 506 17.91 21.73 -17.14
CA SER A 506 17.14 22.94 -16.88
C SER A 506 18.06 24.10 -16.53
N GLU A 507 18.19 25.02 -17.47
CA GLU A 507 18.57 26.38 -17.16
C GLU A 507 17.29 27.08 -16.69
N GLY A 508 17.23 27.47 -15.39
CA GLY A 508 16.08 28.20 -14.86
C GLY A 508 15.75 27.95 -13.40
N ASP A 509 14.67 28.54 -12.95
CA ASP A 509 14.21 28.62 -11.56
C ASP A 509 14.07 27.27 -10.86
N ILE A 510 13.61 26.21 -11.55
CA ILE A 510 13.38 24.89 -10.94
C ILE A 510 14.69 24.26 -10.45
N ALA A 511 15.71 24.25 -11.31
CA ALA A 511 17.02 23.68 -10.97
C ALA A 511 17.73 24.49 -9.89
N TRP A 512 17.67 25.81 -10.01
CA TRP A 512 18.19 26.72 -9.01
C TRP A 512 17.52 26.47 -7.65
N ASN A 513 16.19 26.46 -7.61
CA ASN A 513 15.44 26.25 -6.39
C ASN A 513 15.69 24.87 -5.79
N ALA A 514 15.79 23.82 -6.60
CA ALA A 514 16.15 22.49 -6.13
C ALA A 514 17.53 22.48 -5.44
N SER A 515 18.54 23.14 -6.05
CA SER A 515 19.87 23.28 -5.46
C SER A 515 19.83 24.09 -4.15
N MET A 516 19.10 25.21 -4.13
CA MET A 516 18.95 26.04 -2.95
C MET A 516 18.25 25.31 -1.82
N ILE A 517 17.18 24.57 -2.10
CA ILE A 517 16.47 23.70 -1.13
C ILE A 517 17.47 22.69 -0.55
N ASN A 518 18.24 22.01 -1.40
CA ASN A 518 19.19 21.00 -0.97
C ASN A 518 20.29 21.57 -0.06
N ASN A 519 20.72 22.80 -0.32
CA ASN A 519 21.70 23.51 0.51
C ASN A 519 21.10 24.10 1.81
N GLY A 520 19.79 23.94 2.07
CA GLY A 520 19.14 24.42 3.27
C GLY A 520 19.00 25.94 3.33
N CYS A 521 18.76 26.60 2.20
CA CYS A 521 18.56 28.04 2.10
C CYS A 521 17.33 28.53 2.91
N LYS A 522 17.16 29.84 3.02
CA LYS A 522 15.88 30.39 3.50
C LYS A 522 14.85 30.35 2.37
N PHE A 523 13.57 30.19 2.71
CA PHE A 523 12.49 30.22 1.72
C PHE A 523 12.48 31.53 0.92
N SER A 524 12.94 32.64 1.50
CA SER A 524 13.08 33.94 0.82
C SER A 524 14.11 33.95 -0.30
N ASP A 525 15.01 33.00 -0.32
CA ASP A 525 16.12 32.92 -1.31
C ASP A 525 15.72 32.13 -2.55
N LEU A 526 14.52 31.52 -2.51
CA LEU A 526 13.94 30.86 -3.68
C LEU A 526 13.48 31.88 -4.71
N VAL A 527 13.68 31.55 -5.97
CA VAL A 527 13.29 32.37 -7.12
C VAL A 527 11.91 31.93 -7.62
N PHE A 528 10.98 32.85 -7.70
CA PHE A 528 9.64 32.63 -8.22
C PHE A 528 9.45 33.40 -9.55
N GLY A 529 8.94 32.70 -10.55
CA GLY A 529 8.74 33.23 -11.91
C GLY A 529 7.73 32.37 -12.68
N GLU A 530 7.92 32.23 -13.98
CA GLU A 530 7.02 31.44 -14.84
C GLU A 530 7.09 29.94 -14.54
N LYS A 531 8.31 29.41 -14.26
CA LYS A 531 8.54 27.98 -14.06
C LYS A 531 8.36 27.53 -12.61
N THR A 532 8.56 28.42 -11.65
CA THR A 532 8.33 28.14 -10.23
C THR A 532 7.39 29.17 -9.64
N GLN A 533 6.22 28.76 -9.19
CA GLN A 533 5.20 29.64 -8.63
C GLN A 533 4.96 29.31 -7.16
N PHE A 534 4.65 30.32 -6.36
CA PHE A 534 4.18 30.14 -5.00
C PHE A 534 2.80 30.80 -4.84
N VAL A 535 1.83 30.00 -4.43
CA VAL A 535 0.45 30.41 -4.14
C VAL A 535 0.25 30.35 -2.64
N PRO A 536 0.44 31.48 -1.92
CA PRO A 536 0.18 31.52 -0.49
C PRO A 536 -1.30 31.37 -0.24
N CYS A 537 -1.68 30.50 0.69
CA CYS A 537 -3.07 30.36 1.13
C CYS A 537 -3.13 29.76 2.54
N ASP A 538 -4.25 30.03 3.20
CA ASP A 538 -4.55 29.49 4.51
C ASP A 538 -4.92 28.01 4.43
N LYS A 539 -4.77 27.32 5.57
CA LYS A 539 -5.01 25.87 5.69
C LYS A 539 -6.34 25.41 5.07
N GLY A 540 -7.43 26.16 5.26
CA GLY A 540 -8.76 25.83 4.74
C GLY A 540 -8.89 25.99 3.22
N GLU A 541 -8.00 26.71 2.56
CA GLU A 541 -8.05 27.02 1.14
C GLU A 541 -7.14 26.12 0.28
N ILE A 542 -6.17 25.43 0.90
CA ILE A 542 -5.19 24.61 0.16
C ILE A 542 -5.87 23.63 -0.78
N LEU A 543 -6.90 22.93 -0.30
CA LEU A 543 -7.59 21.90 -1.06
C LEU A 543 -8.29 22.47 -2.30
N SER A 544 -9.07 23.57 -2.13
CA SER A 544 -9.76 24.23 -3.24
C SER A 544 -8.79 24.82 -4.26
N LYS A 545 -7.71 25.46 -3.78
CA LYS A 545 -6.65 25.99 -4.64
C LYS A 545 -5.92 24.91 -5.44
N CYS A 546 -5.63 23.76 -4.82
CA CYS A 546 -5.03 22.63 -5.53
C CYS A 546 -5.93 22.12 -6.66
N ILE A 547 -7.25 21.98 -6.40
CA ILE A 547 -8.21 21.51 -7.39
C ILE A 547 -8.37 22.52 -8.53
N GLU A 548 -8.48 23.80 -8.21
CA GLU A 548 -8.59 24.89 -9.20
C GLU A 548 -7.35 24.91 -10.10
N THR A 549 -6.16 25.01 -9.49
CA THR A 549 -4.87 25.02 -10.21
C THR A 549 -4.69 23.76 -11.06
N TYR A 550 -5.04 22.58 -10.52
CA TYR A 550 -4.94 21.33 -11.29
C TYR A 550 -5.82 21.36 -12.54
N LYS A 551 -7.07 21.81 -12.43
CA LYS A 551 -7.98 21.92 -13.57
C LYS A 551 -7.50 22.90 -14.63
N GLU A 552 -6.87 24.00 -14.23
CA GLU A 552 -6.27 24.98 -15.14
C GLU A 552 -5.05 24.39 -15.87
N GLU A 553 -4.12 23.79 -15.14
CA GLU A 553 -2.90 23.21 -15.71
C GLU A 553 -3.21 21.99 -16.61
N VAL A 554 -4.21 21.17 -16.26
CA VAL A 554 -4.65 20.05 -17.12
C VAL A 554 -5.23 20.54 -18.45
N LYS A 555 -5.93 21.69 -18.49
CA LYS A 555 -6.40 22.28 -19.75
C LYS A 555 -5.25 22.71 -20.65
N ALA A 556 -4.14 23.18 -20.06
CA ALA A 556 -3.00 23.66 -20.81
C ALA A 556 -2.03 22.52 -21.22
N HIS A 557 -1.81 21.54 -20.35
CA HIS A 557 -0.75 20.54 -20.52
C HIS A 557 -1.29 19.11 -20.74
N GLY A 558 -2.57 18.86 -20.50
CA GLY A 558 -3.16 17.50 -20.54
C GLY A 558 -3.01 16.74 -19.24
N ILE A 559 -3.97 15.85 -18.95
CA ILE A 559 -4.09 15.10 -17.70
C ILE A 559 -2.90 14.17 -17.39
N GLN A 560 -2.20 13.70 -18.41
CA GLN A 560 -1.03 12.82 -18.28
C GLN A 560 0.22 13.55 -17.80
N ASN A 561 0.29 14.86 -18.02
CA ASN A 561 1.48 15.68 -17.81
C ASN A 561 1.42 16.50 -16.51
N VAL A 562 0.28 16.50 -15.81
CA VAL A 562 0.07 17.24 -14.56
C VAL A 562 -0.16 16.29 -13.41
N CYS A 563 0.50 16.52 -12.28
CA CYS A 563 0.31 15.72 -11.08
C CYS A 563 0.35 16.57 -9.81
N ILE A 564 -0.54 16.26 -8.84
CA ILE A 564 -0.47 16.82 -7.49
C ILE A 564 0.35 15.87 -6.61
N LEU A 565 1.42 16.38 -5.99
CA LEU A 565 2.35 15.62 -5.16
C LEU A 565 2.16 15.96 -3.69
N THR A 566 1.60 15.04 -2.91
CA THR A 566 1.25 15.24 -1.50
C THR A 566 2.24 14.55 -0.56
N ALA A 567 2.43 15.10 0.63
CA ALA A 567 3.23 14.46 1.68
C ALA A 567 2.57 13.18 2.21
N ARG A 568 1.22 13.12 2.25
CA ARG A 568 0.45 12.04 2.85
C ARG A 568 -0.56 11.43 1.88
N ARG A 569 -0.91 10.17 2.13
CA ARG A 569 -1.92 9.44 1.35
C ARG A 569 -3.32 9.59 1.94
N LYS A 570 -3.47 9.38 3.25
CA LYS A 570 -4.75 9.35 3.98
C LYS A 570 -4.81 10.45 5.01
N GLU A 571 -6.01 10.86 5.33
CA GLU A 571 -6.31 11.69 6.49
C GLU A 571 -6.09 10.86 7.76
N ASP A 572 -5.37 11.43 8.70
CA ASP A 572 -5.17 10.89 10.05
C ASP A 572 -5.83 11.76 11.13
N LYS A 573 -6.25 12.99 10.75
CA LYS A 573 -6.99 13.96 11.57
C LYS A 573 -7.87 14.81 10.66
N GLU A 574 -9.00 15.28 11.16
CA GLU A 574 -9.97 16.13 10.43
C GLU A 574 -9.36 17.38 9.79
N ASP A 575 -8.26 17.86 10.33
CA ASP A 575 -7.60 19.08 9.85
C ASP A 575 -6.54 18.86 8.77
N ARG A 576 -6.38 17.64 8.22
CA ARG A 576 -5.37 17.26 7.20
C ARG A 576 -6.01 16.74 5.92
N GLN A 577 -6.82 17.59 5.27
CA GLN A 577 -7.62 17.20 4.09
C GLN A 577 -6.86 17.22 2.76
N HIS A 578 -5.66 17.83 2.68
CA HIS A 578 -4.86 17.91 1.44
C HIS A 578 -4.02 16.64 1.18
N THR A 579 -4.65 15.48 1.31
CA THR A 579 -4.05 14.16 1.05
C THR A 579 -4.34 13.71 -0.38
N SER A 580 -3.48 12.84 -0.93
CA SER A 580 -3.71 12.34 -2.29
C SER A 580 -5.05 11.61 -2.43
N MET A 581 -5.52 10.96 -1.37
CA MET A 581 -6.78 10.23 -1.40
C MET A 581 -7.99 11.17 -1.45
N THR A 582 -7.98 12.25 -0.65
CA THR A 582 -9.04 13.26 -0.64
C THR A 582 -9.08 14.04 -1.96
N ILE A 583 -7.91 14.48 -2.44
CA ILE A 583 -7.82 15.21 -3.71
C ILE A 583 -8.32 14.34 -4.87
N ASN A 584 -7.92 13.07 -4.94
CA ASN A 584 -8.39 12.15 -5.96
C ASN A 584 -9.92 11.97 -5.92
N LYS A 585 -10.53 11.87 -4.75
CA LYS A 585 -11.99 11.79 -4.60
C LYS A 585 -12.70 13.03 -5.11
N LEU A 586 -12.14 14.22 -4.84
CA LEU A 586 -12.76 15.49 -5.23
C LEU A 586 -12.58 15.82 -6.72
N LEU A 587 -11.53 15.33 -7.34
CA LEU A 587 -11.31 15.47 -8.77
C LEU A 587 -12.13 14.46 -9.60
N HIS A 588 -12.57 13.37 -8.98
CA HIS A 588 -13.39 12.37 -9.65
C HIS A 588 -14.82 12.89 -9.88
N PRO A 589 -15.33 12.91 -11.11
CA PRO A 589 -16.63 13.51 -11.44
C PRO A 589 -17.83 12.93 -10.69
N ASP A 590 -17.84 11.62 -10.42
CA ASP A 590 -18.95 10.96 -9.73
C ASP A 590 -19.02 11.31 -8.25
N PHE A 591 -17.90 11.61 -7.62
CA PHE A 591 -17.88 12.02 -6.22
C PHE A 591 -18.60 13.37 -6.00
N ILE A 592 -18.52 14.27 -7.00
CA ILE A 592 -19.18 15.58 -6.95
C ILE A 592 -20.69 15.44 -7.16
N LYS A 593 -21.13 14.46 -7.94
CA LYS A 593 -22.54 14.24 -8.28
C LYS A 593 -23.29 13.35 -7.28
N GLU A 594 -22.62 12.31 -6.79
CA GLU A 594 -23.20 11.31 -5.88
C GLU A 594 -22.16 10.89 -4.82
N PRO A 595 -22.06 11.59 -3.68
CA PRO A 595 -21.03 11.35 -2.66
C PRO A 595 -21.07 9.95 -2.02
N GLU A 596 -22.19 9.23 -2.14
CA GLU A 596 -22.35 7.87 -1.58
C GLU A 596 -21.85 6.75 -2.50
N VAL A 597 -21.59 7.04 -3.77
CA VAL A 597 -21.09 6.02 -4.72
C VAL A 597 -19.59 5.83 -4.53
N LYS A 598 -19.22 4.79 -3.81
CA LYS A 598 -17.81 4.42 -3.56
C LYS A 598 -17.08 4.14 -4.87
N ASN A 599 -16.06 4.97 -5.17
CA ASN A 599 -14.91 4.67 -6.05
C ASN A 599 -15.21 3.94 -7.38
N LYS A 600 -16.21 4.34 -8.14
CA LYS A 600 -16.36 3.82 -9.49
C LYS A 600 -15.39 4.55 -10.43
N ILE A 601 -14.43 3.80 -10.98
CA ILE A 601 -13.55 4.28 -12.05
C ILE A 601 -14.40 4.58 -13.29
N GLN A 602 -14.11 5.69 -13.96
CA GLN A 602 -14.81 6.14 -15.17
C GLN A 602 -13.87 6.29 -16.36
N VAL A 603 -14.45 6.31 -17.56
CA VAL A 603 -13.71 6.63 -18.79
C VAL A 603 -13.16 8.05 -18.69
N GLY A 604 -11.86 8.20 -18.96
CA GLY A 604 -11.12 9.45 -18.81
C GLY A 604 -10.38 9.61 -17.48
N ASP A 605 -10.64 8.76 -16.49
CA ASP A 605 -9.92 8.81 -15.23
C ASP A 605 -8.42 8.54 -15.39
N ARG A 606 -7.63 9.32 -14.67
CA ARG A 606 -6.21 9.07 -14.47
C ARG A 606 -6.03 8.02 -13.40
N VAL A 607 -5.42 6.88 -13.75
CA VAL A 607 -5.28 5.72 -12.85
C VAL A 607 -3.83 5.27 -12.73
N MET A 608 -3.55 4.55 -11.63
CA MET A 608 -2.25 3.98 -11.33
C MET A 608 -2.39 2.53 -10.89
N GLN A 609 -1.51 1.67 -11.36
CA GLN A 609 -1.33 0.30 -10.87
C GLN A 609 -0.79 0.31 -9.44
N ARG A 610 -1.43 -0.45 -8.54
CA ARG A 610 -1.13 -0.45 -7.11
C ARG A 610 -0.05 -1.46 -6.70
N CYS A 611 0.07 -2.57 -7.41
CA CYS A 611 0.99 -3.68 -7.15
C CYS A 611 1.57 -4.21 -8.46
N ASN A 612 2.61 -5.04 -8.37
CA ASN A 612 3.14 -5.71 -9.56
C ASN A 612 2.18 -6.80 -10.01
N ASN A 613 1.80 -6.81 -11.27
CA ASN A 613 1.03 -7.87 -11.91
C ASN A 613 1.79 -8.38 -13.14
N TYR A 614 2.43 -9.53 -12.96
CA TYR A 614 3.27 -10.13 -14.00
C TYR A 614 2.45 -10.72 -15.15
N ASN A 615 1.20 -11.13 -14.90
CA ASN A 615 0.30 -11.65 -15.95
C ASN A 615 -0.10 -10.55 -16.92
N LEU A 616 -0.43 -9.37 -16.42
CA LEU A 616 -0.76 -8.21 -17.23
C LEU A 616 0.49 -7.44 -17.69
N LYS A 617 1.67 -7.80 -17.20
CA LYS A 617 2.95 -7.11 -17.42
C LYS A 617 2.90 -5.62 -17.03
N VAL A 618 2.20 -5.30 -15.94
CA VAL A 618 2.11 -3.96 -15.35
C VAL A 618 2.71 -3.96 -13.95
N PHE A 619 3.31 -2.83 -13.58
CA PHE A 619 4.07 -2.72 -12.34
C PHE A 619 3.52 -1.64 -11.42
N ASN A 620 3.84 -1.76 -10.13
CA ASN A 620 3.45 -0.77 -9.13
C ASN A 620 3.96 0.62 -9.53
N GLY A 621 3.02 1.56 -9.64
CA GLY A 621 3.30 2.93 -10.06
C GLY A 621 3.06 3.21 -11.54
N ASP A 622 2.85 2.20 -12.40
CA ASP A 622 2.50 2.44 -13.80
C ASP A 622 1.22 3.25 -13.90
N LEU A 623 1.25 4.27 -14.74
CA LEU A 623 0.14 5.22 -14.92
C LEU A 623 -0.53 5.02 -16.27
N GLY A 624 -1.83 5.31 -16.31
CA GLY A 624 -2.61 5.27 -17.54
C GLY A 624 -3.90 6.08 -17.45
N ILE A 625 -4.64 6.12 -18.54
CA ILE A 625 -5.96 6.74 -18.63
C ILE A 625 -6.96 5.66 -19.01
N VAL A 626 -8.09 5.63 -18.34
CA VAL A 626 -9.19 4.73 -18.65
C VAL A 626 -9.76 5.09 -20.00
N SER A 627 -9.60 4.22 -20.99
CA SER A 627 -10.06 4.45 -22.36
C SER A 627 -11.45 3.91 -22.62
N ASN A 628 -11.85 2.84 -21.95
CA ASN A 628 -13.17 2.23 -22.08
C ASN A 628 -13.54 1.40 -20.85
N ILE A 629 -14.84 1.23 -20.60
CA ILE A 629 -15.36 0.36 -19.55
C ILE A 629 -16.45 -0.50 -20.18
N THR A 630 -16.30 -1.80 -20.04
CA THR A 630 -17.28 -2.80 -20.46
C THR A 630 -17.95 -3.45 -19.25
N PRO A 631 -19.06 -4.19 -19.37
CA PRO A 631 -19.64 -4.92 -18.26
C PRO A 631 -18.68 -5.96 -17.62
N LYS A 632 -17.62 -6.36 -18.35
CA LYS A 632 -16.69 -7.40 -17.94
C LYS A 632 -15.27 -6.90 -17.64
N SER A 633 -14.90 -5.67 -18.03
CA SER A 633 -13.52 -5.20 -17.90
C SER A 633 -13.38 -3.68 -17.93
N ILE A 634 -12.27 -3.19 -17.39
CA ILE A 634 -11.80 -1.79 -17.51
C ILE A 634 -10.59 -1.80 -18.44
N ILE A 635 -10.64 -1.01 -19.51
CA ILE A 635 -9.56 -0.89 -20.49
C ILE A 635 -8.79 0.39 -20.21
N VAL A 636 -7.49 0.25 -19.95
CA VAL A 636 -6.60 1.35 -19.61
C VAL A 636 -5.54 1.50 -20.70
N LYS A 637 -5.41 2.70 -21.26
CA LYS A 637 -4.28 3.09 -22.09
C LYS A 637 -3.18 3.60 -21.16
N MET A 638 -2.10 2.83 -21.06
CA MET A 638 -0.94 3.19 -20.24
C MET A 638 -0.14 4.33 -20.89
N ASP A 639 0.64 5.06 -20.09
CA ASP A 639 1.49 6.16 -20.58
C ASP A 639 2.53 5.72 -21.62
N ASP A 640 2.90 4.46 -21.60
CA ASP A 640 3.82 3.84 -22.58
C ASP A 640 3.15 3.37 -23.87
N GLY A 641 1.85 3.66 -24.02
CA GLY A 641 1.06 3.31 -25.21
C GLY A 641 0.45 1.91 -25.19
N ARG A 642 0.80 1.02 -24.24
CA ARG A 642 0.15 -0.29 -24.08
C ARG A 642 -1.32 -0.12 -23.71
N ILE A 643 -2.15 -1.03 -24.21
CA ILE A 643 -3.56 -1.13 -23.82
C ILE A 643 -3.70 -2.36 -22.94
N ILE A 644 -4.17 -2.17 -21.71
CA ILE A 644 -4.31 -3.23 -20.71
C ILE A 644 -5.79 -3.41 -20.36
N GLU A 645 -6.24 -4.65 -20.38
CA GLU A 645 -7.59 -5.03 -19.98
C GLU A 645 -7.60 -5.59 -18.55
N TYR A 646 -8.28 -4.89 -17.65
CA TYR A 646 -8.45 -5.28 -16.24
C TYR A 646 -9.79 -6.01 -16.07
N THR A 647 -9.74 -7.32 -15.97
CA THR A 647 -10.89 -8.15 -15.60
C THR A 647 -11.29 -7.91 -14.13
N PRO A 648 -12.48 -8.33 -13.68
CA PRO A 648 -12.93 -8.11 -12.29
C PRO A 648 -11.93 -8.60 -11.23
N ALA A 649 -11.13 -9.61 -11.52
CA ALA A 649 -10.10 -10.13 -10.62
C ALA A 649 -8.96 -9.13 -10.34
N TYR A 650 -8.70 -8.18 -11.26
CA TYR A 650 -7.58 -7.25 -11.18
C TYR A 650 -8.00 -5.79 -11.03
N GLN A 651 -9.32 -5.47 -11.04
CA GLN A 651 -9.80 -4.09 -10.95
C GLN A 651 -9.43 -3.40 -9.62
N ASP A 652 -9.33 -4.16 -8.53
CA ASP A 652 -8.91 -3.65 -7.22
C ASP A 652 -7.43 -3.21 -7.18
N GLU A 653 -6.65 -3.57 -8.20
CA GLU A 653 -5.27 -3.14 -8.36
C GLU A 653 -5.14 -1.73 -8.93
N LEU A 654 -6.22 -1.16 -9.48
CA LEU A 654 -6.26 0.20 -9.97
C LEU A 654 -6.68 1.20 -8.89
N VAL A 655 -5.99 2.34 -8.85
CA VAL A 655 -6.34 3.47 -7.99
C VAL A 655 -6.29 4.76 -8.80
N MET A 656 -7.10 5.76 -8.43
CA MET A 656 -7.06 7.08 -9.04
C MET A 656 -5.71 7.76 -8.79
N ALA A 657 -5.21 8.51 -9.76
CA ALA A 657 -3.86 9.08 -9.76
C ALA A 657 -3.78 10.52 -10.28
N TYR A 658 -4.75 11.35 -10.06
CA TYR A 658 -4.66 12.81 -10.23
C TYR A 658 -3.68 13.41 -9.22
N ALA A 659 -3.69 12.86 -8.00
CA ALA A 659 -2.74 13.14 -6.95
C ALA A 659 -2.11 11.84 -6.43
N MET A 660 -0.82 11.90 -6.10
CA MET A 660 -0.08 10.81 -5.48
C MET A 660 0.86 11.32 -4.40
N THR A 661 1.36 10.42 -3.55
CA THR A 661 2.39 10.82 -2.59
C THR A 661 3.73 11.04 -3.27
N ILE A 662 4.53 11.96 -2.72
CA ILE A 662 5.89 12.23 -3.20
C ILE A 662 6.73 10.95 -3.26
N HIS A 663 6.61 10.05 -2.29
CA HIS A 663 7.29 8.75 -2.31
C HIS A 663 6.90 7.89 -3.53
N LYS A 664 5.62 7.89 -3.92
CA LYS A 664 5.16 7.14 -5.09
C LYS A 664 5.53 7.79 -6.43
N SER A 665 5.90 9.06 -6.41
CA SER A 665 6.38 9.76 -7.60
C SER A 665 7.86 9.54 -7.90
N GLN A 666 8.62 8.87 -7.01
CA GLN A 666 10.02 8.53 -7.27
C GLN A 666 10.13 7.68 -8.54
N GLY A 667 11.16 7.94 -9.35
CA GLY A 667 11.28 7.37 -10.68
C GLY A 667 10.29 7.93 -11.72
N SER A 668 9.40 8.88 -11.35
CA SER A 668 8.45 9.56 -12.25
C SER A 668 8.83 10.98 -12.55
N GLU A 669 8.34 11.53 -13.65
CA GLU A 669 8.48 12.93 -14.02
C GLU A 669 7.21 13.42 -14.72
N PHE A 670 6.85 14.68 -14.46
CA PHE A 670 5.68 15.34 -15.01
C PHE A 670 6.08 16.70 -15.57
N ASP A 671 5.33 17.22 -16.52
CA ASP A 671 5.59 18.57 -17.02
C ASP A 671 5.27 19.60 -15.95
N VAL A 672 4.15 19.42 -15.24
CA VAL A 672 3.72 20.29 -14.15
C VAL A 672 3.52 19.50 -12.87
N CYS A 673 4.14 19.94 -11.77
CA CYS A 673 3.93 19.42 -10.44
C CYS A 673 3.32 20.48 -9.52
N ILE A 674 2.22 20.13 -8.88
CA ILE A 674 1.54 20.96 -7.87
C ILE A 674 1.84 20.35 -6.51
N ILE A 675 2.40 21.14 -5.60
CA ILE A 675 2.92 20.64 -4.31
C ILE A 675 2.23 21.39 -3.17
N PRO A 676 1.15 20.82 -2.59
CA PRO A 676 0.51 21.38 -1.40
C PRO A 676 1.30 21.05 -0.13
N MET A 677 1.53 22.03 0.73
CA MET A 677 2.14 21.84 2.06
C MET A 677 1.48 22.71 3.11
N ASN A 678 1.22 22.13 4.27
CA ASN A 678 0.72 22.81 5.45
C ASN A 678 1.56 22.48 6.69
N TYR A 679 1.66 23.39 7.63
CA TYR A 679 2.43 23.17 8.86
C TYR A 679 1.87 22.03 9.73
N SER A 680 0.60 21.65 9.57
CA SER A 680 0.04 20.47 10.25
C SER A 680 0.74 19.16 9.85
N ASP A 681 1.46 19.13 8.72
CA ASP A 681 2.26 18.00 8.26
C ASP A 681 3.69 17.99 8.83
N TYR A 682 3.99 18.75 9.88
CA TYR A 682 5.36 19.00 10.40
C TYR A 682 6.23 17.73 10.53
N ILE A 683 5.62 16.58 10.84
CA ILE A 683 6.34 15.29 10.94
C ILE A 683 6.94 14.88 9.59
N MET A 684 6.23 15.17 8.47
CA MET A 684 6.65 14.81 7.11
C MET A 684 7.48 15.90 6.44
N LEU A 685 7.46 17.14 6.98
CA LEU A 685 8.18 18.27 6.38
C LEU A 685 9.68 18.07 6.57
N GLN A 686 10.36 17.68 5.49
CA GLN A 686 11.81 17.51 5.46
C GLN A 686 12.36 17.86 4.09
N ARG A 687 13.65 18.22 4.06
CA ARG A 687 14.36 18.74 2.89
C ARG A 687 14.29 17.79 1.69
N ASN A 688 14.59 16.52 1.91
CA ASN A 688 14.58 15.50 0.86
C ASN A 688 13.20 15.29 0.25
N LEU A 689 12.12 15.45 1.06
CA LEU A 689 10.75 15.37 0.57
C LEU A 689 10.46 16.50 -0.42
N LEU A 690 10.74 17.75 -0.01
CA LEU A 690 10.51 18.91 -0.87
C LEU A 690 11.42 18.90 -2.11
N TYR A 691 12.69 18.57 -1.94
CA TYR A 691 13.64 18.39 -3.04
C TYR A 691 13.17 17.35 -4.05
N THR A 692 12.77 16.17 -3.56
CA THR A 692 12.24 15.11 -4.43
C THR A 692 11.00 15.56 -5.19
N ALA A 693 10.07 16.28 -4.53
CA ALA A 693 8.85 16.77 -5.17
C ALA A 693 9.15 17.79 -6.26
N VAL A 694 9.99 18.80 -5.99
CA VAL A 694 10.38 19.85 -6.94
C VAL A 694 11.08 19.25 -8.16
N THR A 695 11.94 18.27 -7.93
CA THR A 695 12.71 17.60 -9.01
C THR A 695 11.89 16.64 -9.87
N ARG A 696 10.62 16.40 -9.56
CA ARG A 696 9.71 15.66 -10.46
C ARG A 696 9.21 16.49 -11.63
N ALA A 697 9.26 17.81 -11.55
CA ALA A 697 8.78 18.69 -12.59
C ALA A 697 9.81 18.90 -13.70
N LYS A 698 9.33 18.88 -14.94
CA LYS A 698 10.13 19.20 -16.13
C LYS A 698 10.03 20.68 -16.52
N GLN A 699 8.81 21.24 -16.46
CA GLN A 699 8.51 22.57 -17.00
C GLN A 699 8.05 23.55 -15.92
N LYS A 700 7.21 23.11 -14.98
CA LYS A 700 6.58 24.01 -14.01
C LYS A 700 6.37 23.36 -12.64
N VAL A 701 6.67 24.10 -11.59
CA VAL A 701 6.39 23.76 -10.18
C VAL A 701 5.47 24.81 -9.57
N ILE A 702 4.42 24.37 -8.92
CA ILE A 702 3.49 25.26 -8.21
C ILE A 702 3.44 24.83 -6.75
N LEU A 703 3.99 25.64 -5.86
CA LEU A 703 3.96 25.45 -4.41
C LEU A 703 2.68 26.10 -3.85
N ILE A 704 1.83 25.34 -3.16
CA ILE A 704 0.55 25.85 -2.63
C ILE A 704 0.53 25.69 -1.11
N GLY A 705 0.25 26.75 -0.36
CA GLY A 705 0.02 26.68 1.07
C GLY A 705 0.82 27.64 1.94
N ASP A 706 1.22 27.18 3.13
CA ASP A 706 1.83 27.99 4.16
C ASP A 706 3.35 28.14 3.95
N LYS A 707 3.84 29.39 3.84
CA LYS A 707 5.27 29.72 3.78
C LYS A 707 6.07 29.07 4.92
N LYS A 708 5.50 28.98 6.13
CA LYS A 708 6.15 28.35 7.28
C LYS A 708 6.38 26.86 7.07
N ALA A 709 5.44 26.17 6.40
CA ALA A 709 5.58 24.76 6.09
C ALA A 709 6.75 24.49 5.13
N PHE A 710 6.88 25.27 4.07
CA PHE A 710 8.00 25.18 3.14
C PHE A 710 9.34 25.54 3.78
N ALA A 711 9.37 26.62 4.61
CA ALA A 711 10.57 26.99 5.34
C ALA A 711 11.02 25.89 6.32
N GLN A 712 10.06 25.24 7.00
CA GLN A 712 10.33 24.10 7.87
C GLN A 712 10.89 22.93 7.07
N ALA A 713 10.28 22.58 5.92
CA ALA A 713 10.73 21.50 5.06
C ALA A 713 12.18 21.72 4.59
N ILE A 714 12.56 22.94 4.19
CA ILE A 714 13.93 23.27 3.78
C ILE A 714 14.93 23.10 4.94
N ARG A 715 14.54 23.49 6.15
CA ARG A 715 15.42 23.45 7.33
C ARG A 715 15.67 22.02 7.83
N GLU A 716 14.63 21.19 7.86
CA GLU A 716 14.69 19.86 8.47
C GLU A 716 15.39 18.84 7.56
N ASN A 717 16.40 18.17 8.12
CA ASN A 717 17.09 17.06 7.46
C ASN A 717 17.12 15.84 8.40
N LYS A 718 16.03 15.06 8.40
CA LYS A 718 15.85 13.92 9.31
C LYS A 718 16.59 12.66 8.88
N GLU A 719 17.04 12.59 7.64
CA GLU A 719 17.80 11.42 7.14
C GLU A 719 19.07 11.18 7.94
N ILE A 720 19.71 12.24 8.41
CA ILE A 720 20.96 12.17 9.20
C ILE A 720 20.75 11.37 10.48
N ASN A 721 19.54 11.33 11.02
CA ASN A 721 19.19 10.69 12.29
C ASN A 721 18.85 9.21 12.17
N ARG A 722 18.92 8.58 10.98
CA ARG A 722 18.71 7.14 10.87
C ARG A 722 19.86 6.36 11.50
N HIS A 723 19.51 5.43 12.36
CA HIS A 723 20.47 4.54 13.00
C HIS A 723 20.90 3.44 12.02
N THR A 724 22.16 3.45 11.63
CA THR A 724 22.80 2.46 10.75
C THR A 724 24.27 2.32 11.11
N ARG A 725 24.84 1.15 10.89
CA ARG A 725 26.27 0.87 11.07
C ARG A 725 26.98 0.57 9.75
N LEU A 726 26.26 0.50 8.62
CA LEU A 726 26.83 0.11 7.32
C LEU A 726 28.11 0.92 7.03
N LYS A 727 28.05 2.25 7.21
CA LYS A 727 29.22 3.15 7.00
C LYS A 727 30.42 2.78 7.87
N SER A 728 30.22 2.33 9.10
CA SER A 728 31.30 1.98 10.03
C SER A 728 31.80 0.55 9.86
N LEU A 729 31.05 -0.30 9.18
CA LEU A 729 31.40 -1.70 8.89
C LEU A 729 32.14 -1.86 7.56
N VAL A 730 32.06 -0.86 6.68
CA VAL A 730 32.81 -0.82 5.44
C VAL A 730 34.13 -0.09 5.68
N ASP A 731 35.24 -0.73 5.30
CA ASP A 731 36.63 -0.27 5.47
C ASP A 731 36.98 0.97 4.64
#